data_1d09fc2272b73a5c50f7bc44478acda7
#
_entry.id   1d09fc2272b73a5c50f7bc44478acda7
#
_cell.length_a   1.000
_cell.length_b   1.000
_cell.length_c   1.000
_cell.angle_alpha   90.00
_cell.angle_beta   90.00
_cell.angle_gamma   90.00
#
_symmetry.space_group_name_H-M   'P 1'
#
loop_
_entity.id
_entity.type
_entity.pdbx_description
1 polymer ?
#
loop_
_entity_poly.entity_id
_entity_poly.type
_entity_poly.pdbx_seq_one_letter_code
_entity_poly.pdbx_strand_id
1 'polypeptide(L)'
;MAENKQQVEEKALTEIEINEQMQNRIDKMHKIEEHGWRPFGYRFEWTHRSADVKEQFEALAEAEAEVKLAGRVMAIRGHGKTCFMDMQDKTGRMQLYVRKDVLGEEDYSLVKMMDIGDTIGVTGIPFRTHMGEISIKVVKMEMLSKSLRPLPEKWHGLKDIETRYRQRYVDLIVNPEVRDTFVKRSQIIRSVREVLDSHDFLEVETPILNTIAGGAAARPFISYHNALDMQVYMRIAPELYLKRLIVGGMDRVYELGRVFRNEGIDNRHNPEFTSVEIYQAFADYRDMMDLTEEVVVKTALKVLGTTKITYEGVEIELASPWKRISMIDAVKEYSGKDFTNVTDLEEARAIAKELNVAIEPTFGIGKIINACFEEYVEDKLIQPTFITGHPKEISPLAKSNPDNPEITDRFEAYIYGREICNGFTELNDPIDQRERFLKQVEERANGDEEANMMDEDFVNALEYGLPPTGGLGIGIDRLVMFLTDSSTIRDVLFFPTMKPLKGEAHPVALPEQIRAEVAPVAQEAVEAAPEVIDFSNVEIEPLFADFVDFDTFSKSDFRAVKVKDCVAVPKSKKLLQFTLDDGTGTDRTILSGIHAFYEPEELLGKTLIAIVNLPPRKMMGIESCGMLLSAVHHEEGAEKLHLLQVDPHIPAGAKLY
;
A
#
# COMPACT_ATOMS: atom_id res chain seq x y z
N MET A 1 -26.76 -11.74 -17.34
CA MET A 1 -27.63 -12.13 -16.22
C MET A 1 -27.69 -13.65 -16.00
N ALA A 2 -27.53 -14.50 -17.01
CA ALA A 2 -27.48 -15.96 -16.87
C ALA A 2 -26.12 -16.46 -16.31
N GLU A 3 -25.01 -15.91 -16.78
CA GLU A 3 -23.65 -16.25 -16.30
C GLU A 3 -23.45 -15.89 -14.81
N ASN A 4 -24.05 -14.78 -14.35
CA ASN A 4 -23.93 -14.37 -12.95
C ASN A 4 -24.77 -15.24 -12.00
N LYS A 5 -25.86 -15.87 -12.49
CA LYS A 5 -26.63 -16.84 -11.70
C LYS A 5 -25.92 -18.18 -11.57
N GLN A 6 -25.28 -18.65 -12.64
CA GLN A 6 -24.51 -19.90 -12.60
C GLN A 6 -23.30 -19.81 -11.65
N GLN A 7 -22.56 -18.70 -11.67
CA GLN A 7 -21.43 -18.48 -10.73
C GLN A 7 -21.89 -18.40 -9.26
N VAL A 8 -23.05 -17.81 -8.99
CA VAL A 8 -23.59 -17.71 -7.62
C VAL A 8 -24.11 -19.07 -7.15
N GLU A 9 -24.71 -19.88 -8.02
CA GLU A 9 -25.17 -21.23 -7.68
C GLU A 9 -23.96 -22.19 -7.46
N GLU A 10 -22.93 -22.11 -8.27
CA GLU A 10 -21.70 -22.91 -8.13
C GLU A 10 -20.94 -22.58 -6.83
N LYS A 11 -20.86 -21.31 -6.46
CA LYS A 11 -20.24 -20.87 -5.20
C LYS A 11 -21.04 -21.31 -3.96
N ALA A 12 -22.36 -21.29 -4.03
CA ALA A 12 -23.23 -21.74 -2.95
C ALA A 12 -23.14 -23.26 -2.74
N LEU A 13 -23.09 -24.05 -3.79
CA LEU A 13 -22.88 -25.51 -3.74
C LEU A 13 -21.53 -25.86 -3.10
N THR A 14 -20.45 -25.17 -3.47
CA THR A 14 -19.11 -25.40 -2.91
C THR A 14 -19.04 -25.09 -1.41
N GLU A 15 -19.71 -24.06 -0.94
CA GLU A 15 -19.79 -23.75 0.51
C GLU A 15 -20.58 -24.79 1.30
N ILE A 16 -21.66 -25.35 0.74
CA ILE A 16 -22.42 -26.42 1.35
C ILE A 16 -21.57 -27.70 1.47
N GLU A 17 -20.88 -28.08 0.39
CA GLU A 17 -19.99 -29.24 0.39
C GLU A 17 -18.82 -29.09 1.40
N ILE A 18 -18.22 -27.91 1.51
CA ILE A 18 -17.18 -27.61 2.50
C ILE A 18 -17.74 -27.76 3.92
N ASN A 19 -18.95 -27.26 4.18
CA ASN A 19 -19.59 -27.37 5.50
C ASN A 19 -19.90 -28.82 5.89
N GLU A 20 -20.35 -29.64 4.95
CA GLU A 20 -20.57 -31.08 5.18
C GLU A 20 -19.25 -31.81 5.48
N GLN A 21 -18.20 -31.55 4.72
CA GLN A 21 -16.88 -32.13 4.97
C GLN A 21 -16.30 -31.67 6.32
N MET A 22 -16.50 -30.42 6.69
CA MET A 22 -16.10 -29.92 8.01
C MET A 22 -16.85 -30.62 9.13
N GLN A 23 -18.17 -30.80 9.01
CA GLN A 23 -18.95 -31.50 10.00
C GLN A 23 -18.48 -32.97 10.18
N ASN A 24 -18.24 -33.65 9.06
CA ASN A 24 -17.67 -35.02 9.09
C ASN A 24 -16.32 -35.09 9.81
N ARG A 25 -15.48 -34.07 9.65
CA ARG A 25 -14.17 -34.00 10.33
C ARG A 25 -14.29 -33.65 11.81
N ILE A 26 -15.28 -32.84 12.19
CA ILE A 26 -15.63 -32.57 13.59
C ILE A 26 -16.13 -33.85 14.25
N ASP A 27 -17.00 -34.63 13.59
CA ASP A 27 -17.50 -35.89 14.11
C ASP A 27 -16.36 -36.93 14.30
N LYS A 28 -15.41 -36.97 13.35
CA LYS A 28 -14.19 -37.78 13.50
C LYS A 28 -13.30 -37.29 14.65
N MET A 29 -13.21 -35.99 14.84
CA MET A 29 -12.45 -35.37 15.94
C MET A 29 -12.99 -35.84 17.30
N HIS A 30 -14.30 -35.80 17.51
CA HIS A 30 -14.92 -36.28 18.74
C HIS A 30 -14.69 -37.78 18.97
N LYS A 31 -14.77 -38.61 17.91
CA LYS A 31 -14.45 -40.04 18.01
C LYS A 31 -12.98 -40.28 18.38
N ILE A 32 -12.05 -39.47 17.90
CA ILE A 32 -10.63 -39.52 18.27
C ILE A 32 -10.47 -39.21 19.77
N GLU A 33 -11.21 -38.23 20.30
CA GLU A 33 -11.21 -37.87 21.72
C GLU A 33 -11.79 -39.01 22.60
N GLU A 34 -12.90 -39.62 22.18
CA GLU A 34 -13.53 -40.76 22.86
C GLU A 34 -12.58 -41.96 22.99
N HIS A 35 -11.65 -42.15 22.05
CA HIS A 35 -10.61 -43.19 22.09
C HIS A 35 -9.36 -42.77 22.86
N GLY A 36 -9.35 -41.60 23.49
CA GLY A 36 -8.26 -41.12 24.33
C GLY A 36 -7.09 -40.45 23.61
N TRP A 37 -7.18 -40.26 22.28
CA TRP A 37 -6.25 -39.44 21.55
C TRP A 37 -6.64 -37.96 21.66
N ARG A 38 -5.64 -37.08 21.63
CA ARG A 38 -5.86 -35.65 21.61
C ARG A 38 -5.86 -35.15 20.15
N PRO A 39 -6.96 -34.58 19.65
CA PRO A 39 -7.01 -34.07 18.27
C PRO A 39 -6.11 -32.85 18.08
N PHE A 40 -5.82 -32.14 19.17
CA PHE A 40 -4.87 -31.03 19.22
C PHE A 40 -3.81 -31.34 20.26
N GLY A 41 -2.65 -31.80 19.80
CA GLY A 41 -1.53 -32.25 20.61
C GLY A 41 -0.73 -31.13 21.24
N TYR A 42 0.33 -31.52 21.90
CA TYR A 42 1.30 -30.64 22.54
C TYR A 42 2.64 -30.73 21.82
N ARG A 43 3.73 -30.35 22.50
CA ARG A 43 5.11 -30.45 22.00
C ARG A 43 5.42 -31.90 21.60
N PHE A 44 5.90 -32.06 20.35
CA PHE A 44 6.43 -33.29 19.83
C PHE A 44 7.94 -33.15 19.60
N GLU A 45 8.75 -34.07 20.13
CA GLU A 45 10.19 -34.07 19.95
C GLU A 45 10.56 -34.91 18.73
N TRP A 46 10.75 -34.25 17.60
CA TRP A 46 11.26 -34.89 16.40
C TRP A 46 12.80 -35.00 16.44
N THR A 47 13.36 -36.03 15.83
CA THR A 47 14.81 -36.25 15.72
C THR A 47 15.34 -35.94 14.32
N HIS A 48 14.57 -36.21 13.28
CA HIS A 48 14.96 -36.06 11.88
C HIS A 48 13.86 -35.35 11.07
N ARG A 49 14.27 -34.70 9.99
CA ARG A 49 13.39 -34.27 8.91
C ARG A 49 13.38 -35.26 7.78
N SER A 50 12.44 -35.13 6.84
CA SER A 50 12.34 -36.00 5.67
C SER A 50 13.63 -36.05 4.83
N ALA A 51 14.31 -34.92 4.65
CA ALA A 51 15.61 -34.87 3.95
C ALA A 51 16.70 -35.60 4.72
N ASP A 52 16.79 -35.39 6.05
CA ASP A 52 17.83 -36.02 6.88
C ASP A 52 17.73 -37.55 6.82
N VAL A 53 16.51 -38.09 6.88
CA VAL A 53 16.28 -39.53 6.75
C VAL A 53 16.71 -40.05 5.39
N LYS A 54 16.43 -39.31 4.30
CA LYS A 54 16.84 -39.72 2.94
C LYS A 54 18.35 -39.70 2.75
N GLU A 55 19.00 -38.65 3.29
CA GLU A 55 20.46 -38.49 3.22
C GLU A 55 21.20 -39.57 4.05
N GLN A 56 20.70 -39.88 5.24
CA GLN A 56 21.32 -40.82 6.17
C GLN A 56 20.72 -42.23 6.07
N PHE A 57 19.94 -42.53 5.02
CA PHE A 57 19.11 -43.72 4.89
C PHE A 57 19.87 -45.02 5.15
N GLU A 58 21.01 -45.24 4.50
CA GLU A 58 21.74 -46.51 4.56
C GLU A 58 22.19 -46.79 6.01
N ALA A 59 22.72 -45.80 6.70
CA ALA A 59 23.17 -45.95 8.11
C ALA A 59 21.98 -46.16 9.07
N LEU A 60 20.89 -45.43 8.89
CA LEU A 60 19.69 -45.57 9.70
C LEU A 60 18.99 -46.90 9.51
N ALA A 61 18.94 -47.41 8.25
CA ALA A 61 18.31 -48.68 7.91
C ALA A 61 19.16 -49.88 8.39
N GLU A 62 20.49 -49.83 8.25
CA GLU A 62 21.40 -50.89 8.75
C GLU A 62 21.35 -50.99 10.29
N ALA A 63 21.27 -49.86 10.98
CA ALA A 63 21.20 -49.82 12.43
C ALA A 63 19.77 -50.11 12.98
N GLU A 64 18.77 -50.29 12.12
CA GLU A 64 17.35 -50.32 12.49
C GLU A 64 16.97 -49.17 13.44
N ALA A 65 17.55 -47.99 13.22
CA ALA A 65 17.42 -46.85 14.13
C ALA A 65 16.00 -46.26 14.12
N GLU A 66 15.43 -46.10 15.30
CA GLU A 66 14.16 -45.38 15.44
C GLU A 66 14.35 -43.88 15.19
N VAL A 67 13.56 -43.35 14.28
CA VAL A 67 13.46 -41.90 13.98
C VAL A 67 12.10 -41.36 14.35
N LYS A 68 12.06 -40.09 14.78
CA LYS A 68 10.82 -39.38 15.07
C LYS A 68 10.67 -38.23 14.08
N LEU A 69 9.56 -38.22 13.36
CA LEU A 69 9.24 -37.19 12.38
C LEU A 69 7.88 -36.55 12.69
N ALA A 70 7.72 -35.28 12.33
CA ALA A 70 6.46 -34.58 12.41
C ALA A 70 6.16 -33.85 11.10
N GLY A 71 4.92 -33.89 10.64
CA GLY A 71 4.53 -33.26 9.39
C GLY A 71 3.04 -33.36 9.10
N ARG A 72 2.65 -32.78 7.97
CA ARG A 72 1.26 -32.76 7.49
C ARG A 72 0.99 -33.94 6.56
N VAL A 73 -0.13 -34.61 6.76
CA VAL A 73 -0.62 -35.68 5.89
C VAL A 73 -1.12 -35.07 4.58
N MET A 74 -0.50 -35.47 3.46
CA MET A 74 -0.82 -34.98 2.12
C MET A 74 -1.51 -36.02 1.23
N ALA A 75 -1.42 -37.30 1.58
CA ALA A 75 -2.14 -38.37 0.92
C ALA A 75 -2.33 -39.56 1.86
N ILE A 76 -3.43 -40.29 1.68
CA ILE A 76 -3.76 -41.51 2.42
C ILE A 76 -4.20 -42.56 1.40
N ARG A 77 -3.58 -43.74 1.43
CA ARG A 77 -3.90 -44.89 0.57
C ARG A 77 -3.99 -46.13 1.43
N GLY A 78 -5.21 -46.53 1.78
CA GLY A 78 -5.46 -47.70 2.63
C GLY A 78 -5.78 -48.98 1.84
N HIS A 79 -5.16 -50.10 2.20
CA HIS A 79 -5.46 -51.42 1.69
C HIS A 79 -5.59 -52.41 2.86
N GLY A 80 -6.82 -52.67 3.29
CA GLY A 80 -7.12 -53.66 4.30
C GLY A 80 -6.42 -53.42 5.66
N LYS A 81 -5.35 -54.20 5.95
CA LYS A 81 -4.56 -54.12 7.18
C LYS A 81 -3.35 -53.21 7.10
N THR A 82 -3.16 -52.51 5.95
CA THR A 82 -2.04 -51.62 5.72
C THR A 82 -2.53 -50.28 5.20
N CYS A 83 -1.81 -49.23 5.54
CA CYS A 83 -2.05 -47.86 5.06
C CYS A 83 -0.72 -47.22 4.69
N PHE A 84 -0.66 -46.61 3.52
CA PHE A 84 0.42 -45.73 3.11
C PHE A 84 -0.07 -44.30 3.25
N MET A 85 0.76 -43.43 3.87
CA MET A 85 0.51 -42.01 3.95
C MET A 85 1.72 -41.26 3.42
N ASP A 86 1.48 -40.14 2.72
CA ASP A 86 2.55 -39.20 2.39
C ASP A 86 2.47 -38.06 3.40
N MET A 87 3.50 -37.93 4.21
CA MET A 87 3.67 -36.83 5.17
C MET A 87 4.62 -35.79 4.59
N GLN A 88 4.30 -34.51 4.74
CA GLN A 88 5.12 -33.39 4.29
C GLN A 88 5.60 -32.57 5.48
N ASP A 89 6.90 -32.34 5.55
CA ASP A 89 7.53 -31.43 6.49
C ASP A 89 8.18 -30.21 5.76
N LYS A 90 9.02 -29.46 6.47
CA LYS A 90 9.74 -28.32 5.89
C LYS A 90 10.68 -28.71 4.74
N THR A 91 11.25 -29.91 4.78
CA THR A 91 12.33 -30.37 3.88
C THR A 91 11.83 -31.25 2.73
N GLY A 92 10.57 -31.68 2.77
CA GLY A 92 9.98 -32.46 1.71
C GLY A 92 8.94 -33.47 2.17
N ARG A 93 8.76 -34.52 1.37
CA ARG A 93 7.80 -35.58 1.63
C ARG A 93 8.49 -36.87 2.07
N MET A 94 7.84 -37.58 2.99
CA MET A 94 8.20 -38.89 3.48
C MET A 94 7.00 -39.82 3.39
N GLN A 95 7.19 -41.01 2.82
CA GLN A 95 6.17 -42.04 2.82
C GLN A 95 6.17 -42.76 4.18
N LEU A 96 5.01 -42.94 4.76
CA LEU A 96 4.77 -43.68 5.99
C LEU A 96 4.07 -44.99 5.66
N TYR A 97 4.59 -46.09 6.15
CA TYR A 97 3.99 -47.43 6.05
C TYR A 97 3.44 -47.84 7.40
N VAL A 98 2.12 -47.85 7.50
CA VAL A 98 1.38 -48.10 8.74
C VAL A 98 0.71 -49.46 8.64
N ARG A 99 0.99 -50.33 9.59
CA ARG A 99 0.45 -51.72 9.64
C ARG A 99 -0.33 -51.94 10.92
N LYS A 100 -1.48 -52.63 10.75
CA LYS A 100 -2.39 -52.97 11.88
C LYS A 100 -1.72 -53.86 12.92
N ASP A 101 -0.91 -54.85 12.47
CA ASP A 101 -0.22 -55.81 13.33
C ASP A 101 0.97 -55.21 14.11
N VAL A 102 1.48 -54.05 13.68
CA VAL A 102 2.58 -53.31 14.32
C VAL A 102 2.03 -52.24 15.27
N LEU A 103 1.05 -51.46 14.80
CA LEU A 103 0.49 -50.35 15.57
C LEU A 103 -0.53 -50.81 16.62
N GLY A 104 -1.13 -52.01 16.46
CA GLY A 104 -2.24 -52.50 17.25
C GLY A 104 -3.60 -52.14 16.63
N GLU A 105 -4.64 -52.90 17.07
CA GLU A 105 -5.97 -52.77 16.47
C GLU A 105 -6.64 -51.43 16.80
N GLU A 106 -6.46 -50.97 18.04
CA GLU A 106 -7.05 -49.76 18.57
C GLU A 106 -6.47 -48.52 17.88
N ASP A 107 -5.15 -48.32 17.93
CA ASP A 107 -4.48 -47.21 17.27
C ASP A 107 -4.66 -47.21 15.75
N TYR A 108 -4.68 -48.40 15.11
CA TYR A 108 -4.97 -48.52 13.70
C TYR A 108 -6.39 -48.10 13.31
N SER A 109 -7.36 -48.26 14.22
CA SER A 109 -8.71 -47.76 14.01
C SER A 109 -8.75 -46.22 13.90
N LEU A 110 -7.93 -45.52 14.68
CA LEU A 110 -7.81 -44.08 14.68
C LEU A 110 -7.12 -43.56 13.40
N VAL A 111 -6.19 -44.32 12.84
CA VAL A 111 -5.58 -44.01 11.54
C VAL A 111 -6.64 -43.86 10.43
N LYS A 112 -7.73 -44.62 10.48
CA LYS A 112 -8.84 -44.51 9.52
C LYS A 112 -9.69 -43.25 9.69
N MET A 113 -9.58 -42.58 10.83
CA MET A 113 -10.27 -41.29 11.10
C MET A 113 -9.43 -40.08 10.71
N MET A 114 -8.17 -40.29 10.29
CA MET A 114 -7.30 -39.21 9.78
C MET A 114 -7.76 -38.72 8.43
N ASP A 115 -7.54 -37.45 8.20
CA ASP A 115 -7.86 -36.79 6.96
C ASP A 115 -6.61 -36.12 6.35
N ILE A 116 -6.64 -35.91 5.05
CA ILE A 116 -5.63 -35.09 4.36
C ILE A 116 -5.68 -33.68 4.96
N GLY A 117 -4.51 -33.19 5.35
CA GLY A 117 -4.37 -31.92 6.07
C GLY A 117 -4.04 -32.06 7.56
N ASP A 118 -4.32 -33.21 8.17
CA ASP A 118 -3.96 -33.46 9.57
C ASP A 118 -2.43 -33.38 9.77
N THR A 119 -2.01 -32.87 10.92
CA THR A 119 -0.60 -32.86 11.32
C THR A 119 -0.37 -33.96 12.34
N ILE A 120 0.62 -34.81 12.10
CA ILE A 120 0.92 -35.99 12.90
C ILE A 120 2.39 -36.04 13.31
N GLY A 121 2.65 -36.69 14.43
CA GLY A 121 3.96 -37.15 14.86
C GLY A 121 4.06 -38.67 14.70
N VAL A 122 5.17 -39.17 14.18
CA VAL A 122 5.42 -40.60 14.01
C VAL A 122 6.78 -41.00 14.55
N THR A 123 6.83 -42.17 15.15
CA THR A 123 8.07 -42.87 15.46
C THR A 123 8.12 -44.14 14.60
N GLY A 124 9.27 -44.42 13.99
CA GLY A 124 9.40 -45.59 13.15
C GLY A 124 10.81 -45.82 12.63
N ILE A 125 10.97 -46.88 11.86
CA ILE A 125 12.24 -47.34 11.33
C ILE A 125 12.28 -47.09 9.82
N PRO A 126 13.31 -46.42 9.29
CA PRO A 126 13.46 -46.26 7.85
C PRO A 126 13.68 -47.60 7.13
N PHE A 127 13.03 -47.79 6.02
CA PHE A 127 13.22 -48.97 5.16
C PHE A 127 12.95 -48.62 3.70
N ARG A 128 13.41 -49.50 2.79
CA ARG A 128 13.13 -49.38 1.35
C ARG A 128 12.01 -50.34 0.96
N THR A 129 10.96 -49.82 0.33
CA THR A 129 9.88 -50.64 -0.20
C THR A 129 10.34 -51.49 -1.39
N HIS A 130 9.58 -52.52 -1.78
CA HIS A 130 9.87 -53.33 -2.98
C HIS A 130 9.95 -52.50 -4.28
N MET A 131 9.28 -51.34 -4.32
CA MET A 131 9.32 -50.41 -5.45
C MET A 131 10.48 -49.42 -5.37
N GLY A 132 11.36 -49.54 -4.37
CA GLY A 132 12.53 -48.69 -4.18
C GLY A 132 12.32 -47.39 -3.40
N GLU A 133 11.09 -47.09 -2.96
CA GLU A 133 10.76 -45.85 -2.19
C GLU A 133 11.28 -45.95 -0.75
N ILE A 134 11.99 -44.92 -0.30
CA ILE A 134 12.40 -44.76 1.11
C ILE A 134 11.18 -44.39 1.92
N SER A 135 10.87 -45.19 2.96
CA SER A 135 9.65 -45.08 3.75
C SER A 135 9.95 -45.30 5.22
N ILE A 136 9.06 -44.85 6.11
CA ILE A 136 9.12 -45.13 7.54
C ILE A 136 8.10 -46.22 7.89
N LYS A 137 8.57 -47.33 8.45
CA LYS A 137 7.74 -48.33 9.07
C LYS A 137 7.30 -47.82 10.44
N VAL A 138 6.08 -47.34 10.55
CA VAL A 138 5.57 -46.66 11.72
C VAL A 138 5.32 -47.67 12.85
N VAL A 139 5.90 -47.40 14.02
CA VAL A 139 5.70 -48.17 15.25
C VAL A 139 4.84 -47.42 16.29
N LYS A 140 4.84 -46.09 16.23
CA LYS A 140 3.98 -45.24 17.06
C LYS A 140 3.55 -44.02 16.25
N MET A 141 2.31 -43.59 16.49
CA MET A 141 1.74 -42.39 15.85
C MET A 141 0.90 -41.62 16.87
N GLU A 142 0.91 -40.31 16.73
CA GLU A 142 0.07 -39.41 17.51
C GLU A 142 -0.44 -38.23 16.67
N MET A 143 -1.68 -37.81 16.98
CA MET A 143 -2.27 -36.63 16.36
C MET A 143 -1.65 -35.37 17.00
N LEU A 144 -1.17 -34.44 16.18
CA LEU A 144 -0.65 -33.13 16.63
C LEU A 144 -1.64 -32.01 16.35
N SER A 145 -2.37 -32.09 15.23
CA SER A 145 -3.42 -31.14 14.93
C SER A 145 -4.40 -31.70 13.89
N LYS A 146 -5.66 -31.77 14.24
CA LYS A 146 -6.77 -32.15 13.35
C LYS A 146 -7.10 -31.00 12.40
N SER A 147 -7.09 -31.27 11.10
CA SER A 147 -7.52 -30.34 10.08
C SER A 147 -9.04 -30.39 9.91
N LEU A 148 -9.75 -29.34 10.31
CA LEU A 148 -11.21 -29.30 10.20
C LEU A 148 -11.67 -28.85 8.80
N ARG A 149 -10.89 -28.01 8.10
CA ARG A 149 -11.18 -27.64 6.72
C ARG A 149 -10.43 -28.54 5.73
N PRO A 150 -11.11 -29.01 4.66
CA PRO A 150 -10.43 -29.76 3.61
C PRO A 150 -9.42 -28.88 2.89
N LEU A 151 -8.30 -29.47 2.48
CA LEU A 151 -7.40 -28.80 1.53
C LEU A 151 -8.04 -28.82 0.14
N PRO A 152 -7.74 -27.84 -0.74
CA PRO A 152 -8.14 -27.85 -2.13
C PRO A 152 -7.70 -29.15 -2.83
N GLU A 153 -8.50 -29.61 -3.79
CA GLU A 153 -8.22 -30.89 -4.48
C GLU A 153 -6.85 -30.90 -5.15
N LYS A 154 -6.12 -32.01 -4.96
CA LYS A 154 -4.73 -32.20 -5.37
C LYS A 154 -4.47 -31.99 -6.87
N TRP A 155 -5.48 -32.22 -7.71
CA TRP A 155 -5.35 -32.17 -9.16
C TRP A 155 -5.57 -30.79 -9.77
N HIS A 156 -6.21 -29.89 -9.04
CA HIS A 156 -6.53 -28.57 -9.53
C HIS A 156 -5.79 -27.46 -8.76
N GLY A 157 -5.23 -27.79 -7.58
CA GLY A 157 -4.53 -26.87 -6.72
C GLY A 157 -5.38 -25.62 -6.40
N LEU A 158 -4.82 -24.68 -5.67
CA LEU A 158 -5.40 -23.37 -5.54
C LEU A 158 -4.98 -22.57 -6.80
N LYS A 159 -5.77 -22.66 -7.91
CA LYS A 159 -5.46 -22.00 -9.18
C LYS A 159 -5.88 -20.55 -9.20
N ASP A 160 -6.93 -20.20 -8.46
CA ASP A 160 -7.39 -18.84 -8.38
C ASP A 160 -6.36 -17.99 -7.65
N ILE A 161 -5.75 -17.06 -8.39
CA ILE A 161 -4.66 -16.21 -7.92
C ILE A 161 -5.12 -15.33 -6.75
N GLU A 162 -6.33 -14.82 -6.78
CA GLU A 162 -6.85 -13.98 -5.72
C GLU A 162 -7.00 -14.77 -4.41
N THR A 163 -7.55 -15.96 -4.47
CA THR A 163 -7.66 -16.87 -3.31
C THR A 163 -6.28 -17.26 -2.77
N ARG A 164 -5.28 -17.46 -3.63
CA ARG A 164 -3.88 -17.73 -3.21
C ARG A 164 -3.32 -16.59 -2.36
N TYR A 165 -3.57 -15.35 -2.72
CA TYR A 165 -3.11 -14.20 -1.94
C TYR A 165 -3.89 -14.02 -0.63
N ARG A 166 -5.21 -14.25 -0.63
CA ARG A 166 -6.06 -14.13 0.56
C ARG A 166 -5.86 -15.26 1.55
N GLN A 167 -5.64 -16.48 1.05
CA GLN A 167 -5.41 -17.68 1.86
C GLN A 167 -3.98 -18.20 1.69
N ARG A 168 -3.00 -17.33 1.88
CA ARG A 168 -1.57 -17.64 1.70
C ARG A 168 -1.14 -18.86 2.52
N TYR A 169 -1.72 -19.07 3.70
CA TYR A 169 -1.46 -20.26 4.51
C TYR A 169 -1.87 -21.56 3.82
N VAL A 170 -2.93 -21.55 3.01
CA VAL A 170 -3.31 -22.72 2.17
C VAL A 170 -2.38 -22.85 0.98
N ASP A 171 -2.08 -21.74 0.29
CA ASP A 171 -1.14 -21.67 -0.84
C ASP A 171 0.22 -22.26 -0.47
N LEU A 172 0.77 -21.91 0.69
CA LEU A 172 2.02 -22.46 1.23
C LEU A 172 1.97 -23.96 1.54
N ILE A 173 0.77 -24.53 1.79
CA ILE A 173 0.60 -25.97 2.03
C ILE A 173 0.60 -26.72 0.70
N VAL A 174 -0.12 -26.20 -0.31
CA VAL A 174 -0.41 -26.95 -1.53
C VAL A 174 0.56 -26.69 -2.66
N ASN A 175 1.21 -25.52 -2.67
CA ASN A 175 2.15 -25.06 -3.71
C ASN A 175 3.58 -24.92 -3.12
N PRO A 176 4.43 -25.94 -3.20
CA PRO A 176 5.78 -25.90 -2.62
C PRO A 176 6.67 -24.79 -3.18
N GLU A 177 6.51 -24.44 -4.46
CA GLU A 177 7.25 -23.38 -5.15
C GLU A 177 7.04 -22.02 -4.51
N VAL A 178 5.83 -21.75 -4.00
CA VAL A 178 5.53 -20.50 -3.28
C VAL A 178 6.37 -20.40 -2.01
N ARG A 179 6.54 -21.51 -1.30
CA ARG A 179 7.40 -21.56 -0.11
C ARG A 179 8.86 -21.28 -0.45
N ASP A 180 9.35 -21.80 -1.58
CA ASP A 180 10.72 -21.57 -2.05
C ASP A 180 10.97 -20.07 -2.32
N THR A 181 10.02 -19.36 -2.95
CA THR A 181 10.09 -17.91 -3.14
C THR A 181 10.32 -17.17 -1.81
N PHE A 182 9.58 -17.51 -0.76
CA PHE A 182 9.73 -16.86 0.54
C PHE A 182 11.00 -17.26 1.29
N VAL A 183 11.49 -18.47 1.09
CA VAL A 183 12.82 -18.89 1.60
C VAL A 183 13.92 -18.07 0.93
N LYS A 184 13.86 -17.95 -0.40
CA LYS A 184 14.81 -17.12 -1.16
C LYS A 184 14.72 -15.65 -0.75
N ARG A 185 13.50 -15.09 -0.57
CA ARG A 185 13.33 -13.74 -0.03
C ARG A 185 14.12 -13.51 1.27
N SER A 186 14.00 -14.45 2.21
CA SER A 186 14.74 -14.35 3.48
C SER A 186 16.26 -14.46 3.29
N GLN A 187 16.71 -15.27 2.33
CA GLN A 187 18.13 -15.40 1.98
C GLN A 187 18.65 -14.13 1.28
N ILE A 188 17.88 -13.53 0.39
CA ILE A 188 18.19 -12.26 -0.27
C ILE A 188 18.40 -11.16 0.77
N ILE A 189 17.44 -10.95 1.68
CA ILE A 189 17.53 -9.96 2.74
C ILE A 189 18.78 -10.16 3.60
N ARG A 190 19.07 -11.41 3.97
CA ARG A 190 20.30 -11.73 4.72
C ARG A 190 21.56 -11.42 3.92
N SER A 191 21.56 -11.73 2.63
CA SER A 191 22.71 -11.46 1.76
C SER A 191 22.97 -9.96 1.62
N VAL A 192 21.93 -9.15 1.45
CA VAL A 192 22.06 -7.69 1.41
C VAL A 192 22.72 -7.17 2.69
N ARG A 193 22.24 -7.60 3.88
CA ARG A 193 22.87 -7.23 5.14
C ARG A 193 24.34 -7.63 5.21
N GLU A 194 24.69 -8.86 4.85
CA GLU A 194 26.08 -9.35 4.88
C GLU A 194 27.00 -8.55 3.96
N VAL A 195 26.51 -8.09 2.79
CA VAL A 195 27.31 -7.22 1.92
C VAL A 195 27.54 -5.88 2.60
N LEU A 196 26.52 -5.24 3.16
CA LEU A 196 26.63 -3.95 3.84
C LEU A 196 27.52 -4.05 5.10
N ASP A 197 27.32 -5.07 5.90
CA ASP A 197 28.16 -5.33 7.10
C ASP A 197 29.64 -5.52 6.72
N SER A 198 29.93 -6.14 5.55
CA SER A 198 31.31 -6.31 5.05
C SER A 198 32.00 -5.01 4.65
N HIS A 199 31.22 -3.94 4.48
CA HIS A 199 31.68 -2.57 4.21
C HIS A 199 31.60 -1.65 5.44
N ASP A 200 31.48 -2.22 6.64
CA ASP A 200 31.40 -1.48 7.92
C ASP A 200 30.19 -0.53 8.02
N PHE A 201 29.09 -0.84 7.32
CA PHE A 201 27.84 -0.12 7.53
C PHE A 201 27.16 -0.58 8.82
N LEU A 202 26.64 0.37 9.59
CA LEU A 202 25.86 0.12 10.79
C LEU A 202 24.35 0.05 10.42
N GLU A 203 23.68 -1.07 10.73
CA GLU A 203 22.22 -1.14 10.66
C GLU A 203 21.61 -0.33 11.80
N VAL A 204 20.71 0.59 11.48
CA VAL A 204 20.04 1.46 12.45
C VAL A 204 18.53 1.39 12.28
N GLU A 205 17.81 1.86 13.31
CA GLU A 205 16.35 2.00 13.27
C GLU A 205 15.98 3.46 13.50
N THR A 206 15.13 4.00 12.63
CA THR A 206 14.58 5.36 12.74
C THR A 206 13.07 5.31 12.92
N PRO A 207 12.41 6.40 13.34
CA PRO A 207 10.99 6.40 13.60
C PRO A 207 10.14 5.98 12.37
N ILE A 208 9.19 5.07 12.57
CA ILE A 208 8.15 4.75 11.58
C ILE A 208 7.04 5.81 11.61
N LEU A 209 6.72 6.34 12.80
CA LEU A 209 5.76 7.43 12.96
C LEU A 209 6.52 8.75 12.98
N ASN A 210 6.29 9.58 11.99
CA ASN A 210 6.96 10.86 11.79
C ASN A 210 5.99 12.01 12.09
N THR A 211 6.52 13.11 12.59
CA THR A 211 5.75 14.37 12.76
C THR A 211 5.65 15.16 11.46
N ILE A 212 6.55 14.90 10.51
CA ILE A 212 6.61 15.50 9.17
C ILE A 212 6.86 14.38 8.17
N ALA A 213 6.10 14.34 7.08
CA ALA A 213 6.36 13.42 5.98
C ALA A 213 7.39 14.04 5.03
N GLY A 214 8.44 13.29 4.68
CA GLY A 214 9.49 13.76 3.78
C GLY A 214 10.47 12.65 3.40
N GLY A 215 11.44 12.97 2.53
CA GLY A 215 12.45 12.04 2.03
C GLY A 215 12.05 11.29 0.75
N ALA A 216 10.85 11.51 0.23
CA ALA A 216 10.40 10.97 -1.05
C ALA A 216 9.25 11.81 -1.59
N ALA A 217 8.96 11.71 -2.89
CA ALA A 217 7.73 12.22 -3.47
C ALA A 217 6.68 11.08 -3.37
N ALA A 218 5.81 11.16 -2.37
CA ALA A 218 4.75 10.18 -2.15
C ALA A 218 3.71 10.70 -1.17
N ARG A 219 2.47 10.24 -1.31
CA ARG A 219 1.39 10.55 -0.36
C ARG A 219 1.53 9.70 0.91
N PRO A 220 1.58 10.29 2.12
CA PRO A 220 1.70 9.55 3.37
C PRO A 220 0.37 8.97 3.85
N PHE A 221 0.41 7.90 4.65
CA PHE A 221 -0.68 7.53 5.54
C PHE A 221 -0.66 8.43 6.78
N ILE A 222 -1.82 8.92 7.15
CA ILE A 222 -2.00 9.83 8.28
C ILE A 222 -2.59 9.05 9.46
N SER A 223 -2.11 9.31 10.67
CA SER A 223 -2.61 8.78 11.92
C SER A 223 -2.61 9.87 13.00
N TYR A 224 -3.12 9.56 14.18
CA TYR A 224 -3.25 10.51 15.27
C TYR A 224 -2.68 9.96 16.58
N HIS A 225 -1.86 10.73 17.27
CA HIS A 225 -1.28 10.36 18.55
C HIS A 225 -2.10 10.98 19.70
N ASN A 226 -3.03 10.20 20.27
CA ASN A 226 -4.01 10.68 21.26
C ASN A 226 -3.38 11.36 22.49
N ALA A 227 -2.27 10.80 23.02
CA ALA A 227 -1.66 11.35 24.23
C ALA A 227 -0.91 12.68 24.01
N LEU A 228 -0.45 12.92 22.77
CA LEU A 228 0.22 14.16 22.40
C LEU A 228 -0.71 15.15 21.68
N ASP A 229 -1.95 14.72 21.41
CA ASP A 229 -2.97 15.51 20.69
C ASP A 229 -2.42 16.08 19.38
N MET A 230 -1.80 15.19 18.56
CA MET A 230 -1.15 15.63 17.33
C MET A 230 -1.26 14.60 16.21
N GLN A 231 -1.29 15.09 14.98
CA GLN A 231 -1.21 14.28 13.77
C GLN A 231 0.20 13.73 13.59
N VAL A 232 0.29 12.48 13.14
CA VAL A 232 1.53 11.81 12.79
C VAL A 232 1.37 11.11 11.44
N TYR A 233 2.48 10.89 10.75
CA TYR A 233 2.54 10.26 9.44
C TYR A 233 3.31 8.97 9.51
N MET A 234 2.84 7.94 8.81
CA MET A 234 3.70 6.77 8.57
C MET A 234 4.79 7.16 7.56
N ARG A 235 6.03 6.80 7.83
CA ARG A 235 7.18 7.20 7.02
C ARG A 235 7.03 6.76 5.56
N ILE A 236 7.33 7.66 4.64
CA ILE A 236 7.42 7.38 3.20
C ILE A 236 8.85 7.01 2.79
N ALA A 237 9.84 7.40 3.59
CA ALA A 237 11.27 7.09 3.50
C ALA A 237 11.94 7.36 4.86
N PRO A 238 13.03 6.69 5.25
CA PRO A 238 13.85 7.01 6.42
C PRO A 238 14.94 8.06 6.13
N GLU A 239 15.10 8.53 4.90
CA GLU A 239 16.17 9.36 4.37
C GLU A 239 16.59 10.51 5.29
N LEU A 240 15.64 11.38 5.69
CA LEU A 240 15.97 12.59 6.45
C LEU A 240 16.54 12.27 7.84
N TYR A 241 16.13 11.15 8.44
CA TYR A 241 16.70 10.69 9.71
C TYR A 241 18.10 10.10 9.53
N LEU A 242 18.33 9.32 8.48
CA LEU A 242 19.63 8.72 8.21
C LEU A 242 20.69 9.78 7.92
N LYS A 243 20.33 10.84 7.19
CA LYS A 243 21.22 12.01 6.97
C LYS A 243 21.55 12.73 8.29
N ARG A 244 20.59 12.85 9.22
CA ARG A 244 20.87 13.40 10.56
C ARG A 244 21.88 12.55 11.34
N LEU A 245 21.90 11.24 11.16
CA LEU A 245 22.91 10.36 11.76
C LEU A 245 24.29 10.59 11.15
N ILE A 246 24.38 10.83 9.83
CA ILE A 246 25.63 11.22 9.16
C ILE A 246 26.14 12.55 9.70
N VAL A 247 25.28 13.56 9.87
CA VAL A 247 25.65 14.82 10.53
C VAL A 247 26.16 14.55 11.95
N GLY A 248 25.58 13.60 12.65
CA GLY A 248 25.99 13.18 13.99
C GLY A 248 27.32 12.41 14.06
N GLY A 249 28.00 12.19 12.91
CA GLY A 249 29.30 11.52 12.84
C GLY A 249 29.22 9.99 12.68
N MET A 250 28.09 9.45 12.26
CA MET A 250 27.97 8.04 11.86
C MET A 250 28.30 7.91 10.37
N ASP A 251 29.52 7.58 10.02
CA ASP A 251 30.03 7.67 8.64
C ASP A 251 29.32 6.73 7.65
N ARG A 252 28.79 5.59 8.11
CA ARG A 252 28.11 4.59 7.26
C ARG A 252 26.93 4.00 8.00
N VAL A 253 25.74 4.27 7.51
CA VAL A 253 24.50 3.76 8.11
C VAL A 253 23.58 3.18 7.04
N TYR A 254 22.80 2.18 7.40
CA TYR A 254 21.68 1.74 6.58
C TYR A 254 20.48 1.35 7.44
N GLU A 255 19.31 1.44 6.88
CA GLU A 255 18.09 0.90 7.46
C GLU A 255 17.35 0.03 6.44
N LEU A 256 17.09 -1.23 6.80
CA LEU A 256 16.29 -2.15 6.02
C LEU A 256 14.93 -2.32 6.69
N GLY A 257 13.90 -1.71 6.14
CA GLY A 257 12.60 -1.65 6.80
C GLY A 257 11.41 -1.43 5.87
N ARG A 258 10.24 -1.31 6.49
CA ARG A 258 9.00 -0.96 5.78
C ARG A 258 8.88 0.54 5.61
N VAL A 259 8.43 0.92 4.43
CA VAL A 259 7.97 2.27 4.09
C VAL A 259 6.53 2.20 3.59
N PHE A 260 5.80 3.31 3.71
CA PHE A 260 4.35 3.34 3.54
C PHE A 260 3.97 4.48 2.60
N ARG A 261 3.36 4.17 1.46
CA ARG A 261 2.91 5.16 0.48
C ARG A 261 1.44 4.93 0.19
N ASN A 262 0.63 5.95 0.40
CA ASN A 262 -0.83 5.90 0.21
C ASN A 262 -1.19 6.11 -1.27
N GLU A 263 -0.74 5.20 -2.10
CA GLU A 263 -0.88 5.20 -3.55
C GLU A 263 -1.77 4.04 -4.02
N GLY A 264 -1.93 3.92 -5.35
CA GLY A 264 -2.70 2.84 -5.97
C GLY A 264 -2.08 1.45 -5.72
N ILE A 265 -2.92 0.42 -5.81
CA ILE A 265 -2.50 -0.99 -5.68
C ILE A 265 -2.57 -1.64 -7.06
N ASP A 266 -1.42 -2.09 -7.57
CA ASP A 266 -1.30 -2.80 -8.84
C ASP A 266 -0.35 -4.01 -8.74
N ASN A 267 0.16 -4.51 -9.85
CA ASN A 267 1.11 -5.63 -9.89
C ASN A 267 2.54 -5.23 -9.45
N ARG A 268 2.85 -3.93 -9.45
CA ARG A 268 4.18 -3.38 -9.14
C ARG A 268 4.22 -2.64 -7.80
N HIS A 269 3.05 -2.16 -7.31
CA HIS A 269 2.93 -1.31 -6.13
C HIS A 269 2.03 -1.92 -5.07
N ASN A 270 2.49 -1.85 -3.83
CA ASN A 270 1.75 -2.19 -2.62
C ASN A 270 1.90 -1.03 -1.63
N PRO A 271 0.85 -0.64 -0.88
CA PRO A 271 0.90 0.55 -0.01
C PRO A 271 1.96 0.49 1.07
N GLU A 272 2.40 -0.70 1.44
CA GLU A 272 3.58 -0.93 2.27
C GLU A 272 4.55 -1.88 1.55
N PHE A 273 5.82 -1.57 1.53
CA PHE A 273 6.85 -2.37 0.90
C PHE A 273 8.18 -2.28 1.66
N THR A 274 9.12 -3.16 1.35
CA THR A 274 10.43 -3.20 2.00
C THR A 274 11.46 -2.51 1.12
N SER A 275 12.17 -1.53 1.70
CA SER A 275 13.34 -0.87 1.11
C SER A 275 14.54 -1.03 2.01
N VAL A 276 15.73 -0.94 1.47
CA VAL A 276 16.95 -0.62 2.22
C VAL A 276 17.46 0.71 1.76
N GLU A 277 17.72 1.61 2.70
CA GLU A 277 18.33 2.90 2.44
C GLU A 277 19.71 2.97 3.12
N ILE A 278 20.70 3.46 2.40
CA ILE A 278 22.12 3.37 2.69
C ILE A 278 22.74 4.73 2.50
N TYR A 279 23.50 5.21 3.49
CA TYR A 279 24.18 6.51 3.43
C TYR A 279 25.63 6.37 3.88
N GLN A 280 26.53 6.97 3.08
CA GLN A 280 27.97 6.93 3.32
C GLN A 280 28.59 8.31 3.23
N ALA A 281 29.19 8.77 4.31
CA ALA A 281 30.00 9.98 4.33
C ALA A 281 31.25 9.86 3.44
N PHE A 282 31.69 10.98 2.86
CA PHE A 282 32.86 11.08 1.99
C PHE A 282 32.77 10.22 0.72
N ALA A 283 31.56 10.01 0.24
CA ALA A 283 31.24 9.28 -0.99
C ALA A 283 30.36 10.12 -1.93
N ASP A 284 30.28 9.71 -3.18
CA ASP A 284 29.42 10.31 -4.19
C ASP A 284 28.49 9.26 -4.84
N TYR A 285 27.69 9.67 -5.82
CA TYR A 285 26.76 8.80 -6.52
C TYR A 285 27.45 7.65 -7.30
N ARG A 286 28.73 7.79 -7.66
CA ARG A 286 29.49 6.74 -8.37
C ARG A 286 29.83 5.60 -7.42
N ASP A 287 30.21 5.91 -6.19
CA ASP A 287 30.41 4.90 -5.14
C ASP A 287 29.12 4.13 -4.88
N MET A 288 27.96 4.82 -4.92
CA MET A 288 26.64 4.20 -4.73
C MET A 288 26.23 3.32 -5.91
N MET A 289 26.60 3.66 -7.14
CA MET A 289 26.42 2.77 -8.31
C MET A 289 27.24 1.49 -8.16
N ASP A 290 28.52 1.61 -7.77
CA ASP A 290 29.40 0.45 -7.58
C ASP A 290 28.89 -0.45 -6.44
N LEU A 291 28.43 0.13 -5.34
CA LEU A 291 27.80 -0.61 -4.24
C LEU A 291 26.50 -1.31 -4.67
N THR A 292 25.68 -0.66 -5.51
CA THR A 292 24.46 -1.27 -6.10
C THR A 292 24.79 -2.54 -6.88
N GLU A 293 25.75 -2.43 -7.80
CA GLU A 293 26.21 -3.59 -8.58
C GLU A 293 26.69 -4.72 -7.64
N GLU A 294 27.50 -4.41 -6.65
CA GLU A 294 28.05 -5.38 -5.71
C GLU A 294 26.95 -6.09 -4.90
N VAL A 295 25.99 -5.33 -4.35
CA VAL A 295 24.86 -5.88 -3.59
C VAL A 295 24.04 -6.84 -4.44
N VAL A 296 23.68 -6.45 -5.67
CA VAL A 296 22.85 -7.27 -6.56
C VAL A 296 23.61 -8.52 -7.01
N VAL A 297 24.85 -8.38 -7.48
CA VAL A 297 25.67 -9.48 -7.99
C VAL A 297 25.97 -10.51 -6.89
N LYS A 298 26.46 -10.04 -5.73
CA LYS A 298 26.79 -10.94 -4.59
C LYS A 298 25.54 -11.67 -4.08
N THR A 299 24.40 -10.99 -4.06
CA THR A 299 23.14 -11.60 -3.64
C THR A 299 22.66 -12.66 -4.64
N ALA A 300 22.72 -12.38 -5.94
CA ALA A 300 22.38 -13.35 -6.97
C ALA A 300 23.27 -14.60 -6.89
N LEU A 301 24.59 -14.42 -6.81
CA LEU A 301 25.54 -15.52 -6.65
C LEU A 301 25.28 -16.35 -5.39
N LYS A 302 25.00 -15.71 -4.26
CA LYS A 302 24.77 -16.40 -3.00
C LYS A 302 23.46 -17.19 -2.97
N VAL A 303 22.39 -16.65 -3.55
CA VAL A 303 21.05 -17.25 -3.47
C VAL A 303 20.78 -18.20 -4.63
N LEU A 304 21.26 -17.87 -5.83
CA LEU A 304 21.00 -18.61 -7.07
C LEU A 304 22.22 -19.39 -7.59
N GLY A 305 23.44 -19.04 -7.18
CA GLY A 305 24.68 -19.60 -7.71
C GLY A 305 25.09 -19.07 -9.07
N THR A 306 24.40 -18.05 -9.59
CA THR A 306 24.63 -17.47 -10.93
C THR A 306 24.23 -16.01 -10.97
N THR A 307 24.84 -15.25 -11.88
CA THR A 307 24.43 -13.87 -12.22
C THR A 307 23.44 -13.82 -13.38
N LYS A 308 23.29 -14.92 -14.12
CA LYS A 308 22.31 -15.05 -15.20
C LYS A 308 20.98 -15.50 -14.63
N ILE A 309 19.97 -14.67 -14.80
CA ILE A 309 18.60 -14.96 -14.39
C ILE A 309 17.68 -15.00 -15.61
N THR A 310 16.57 -15.71 -15.48
CA THR A 310 15.45 -15.61 -16.41
C THR A 310 14.32 -14.91 -15.70
N TYR A 311 13.78 -13.84 -16.29
CA TYR A 311 12.65 -13.09 -15.77
C TYR A 311 11.58 -12.95 -16.86
N GLU A 312 10.39 -13.48 -16.60
CA GLU A 312 9.28 -13.52 -17.58
C GLU A 312 9.72 -14.08 -18.96
N GLY A 313 10.61 -15.09 -18.95
CA GLY A 313 11.13 -15.74 -20.14
C GLY A 313 12.29 -15.01 -20.84
N VAL A 314 12.74 -13.87 -20.34
CA VAL A 314 13.86 -13.08 -20.87
C VAL A 314 15.12 -13.33 -20.05
N GLU A 315 16.25 -13.60 -20.72
CA GLU A 315 17.55 -13.74 -20.06
C GLU A 315 18.13 -12.38 -19.70
N ILE A 316 18.52 -12.21 -18.44
CA ILE A 316 19.12 -10.99 -17.88
C ILE A 316 20.47 -11.37 -17.26
N GLU A 317 21.53 -10.64 -17.63
CA GLU A 317 22.86 -10.79 -17.05
C GLU A 317 23.09 -9.70 -16.01
N LEU A 318 23.20 -10.09 -14.75
CA LEU A 318 23.42 -9.16 -13.62
C LEU A 318 24.90 -8.85 -13.35
N ALA A 319 25.85 -9.53 -14.04
CA ALA A 319 27.27 -9.29 -13.83
C ALA A 319 27.68 -7.85 -14.14
N SER A 320 28.58 -7.31 -13.31
CA SER A 320 29.19 -5.98 -13.55
C SER A 320 30.18 -6.02 -14.73
N PRO A 321 30.42 -4.86 -15.42
CA PRO A 321 29.81 -3.56 -15.19
C PRO A 321 28.46 -3.40 -15.92
N TRP A 322 27.52 -2.65 -15.29
CA TRP A 322 26.27 -2.28 -15.94
C TRP A 322 26.43 -1.08 -16.89
N LYS A 323 25.55 -0.97 -17.90
CA LYS A 323 25.51 0.20 -18.79
C LYS A 323 25.22 1.47 -17.98
N ARG A 324 25.95 2.54 -18.23
CA ARG A 324 25.74 3.89 -17.64
C ARG A 324 25.47 4.87 -18.78
N ILE A 325 24.34 5.56 -18.76
CA ILE A 325 23.93 6.52 -19.78
C ILE A 325 23.18 7.68 -19.11
N SER A 326 23.38 8.92 -19.59
CA SER A 326 22.62 10.06 -19.08
C SER A 326 21.15 10.00 -19.54
N MET A 327 20.24 10.58 -18.75
CA MET A 327 18.82 10.66 -19.12
C MET A 327 18.61 11.34 -20.48
N ILE A 328 19.32 12.44 -20.74
CA ILE A 328 19.24 13.17 -22.02
C ILE A 328 19.74 12.30 -23.19
N ASP A 329 20.88 11.61 -23.02
CA ASP A 329 21.40 10.72 -24.05
C ASP A 329 20.48 9.51 -24.28
N ALA A 330 19.89 8.98 -23.23
CA ALA A 330 18.91 7.90 -23.33
C ALA A 330 17.65 8.35 -24.10
N VAL A 331 17.10 9.52 -23.77
CA VAL A 331 15.96 10.08 -24.52
C VAL A 331 16.35 10.28 -25.99
N LYS A 332 17.55 10.80 -26.28
CA LYS A 332 18.04 10.97 -27.64
C LYS A 332 18.21 9.63 -28.37
N GLU A 333 18.79 8.61 -27.70
CA GLU A 333 19.02 7.27 -28.28
C GLU A 333 17.69 6.60 -28.70
N TYR A 334 16.66 6.69 -27.85
CA TYR A 334 15.41 5.94 -28.04
C TYR A 334 14.28 6.72 -28.72
N SER A 335 14.23 8.06 -28.57
CA SER A 335 13.20 8.91 -29.20
C SER A 335 13.69 9.62 -30.47
N GLY A 336 15.01 9.74 -30.67
CA GLY A 336 15.63 10.53 -31.72
C GLY A 336 15.60 12.04 -31.48
N LYS A 337 15.13 12.51 -30.31
CA LYS A 337 15.06 13.93 -29.94
C LYS A 337 16.15 14.30 -28.96
N ASP A 338 16.82 15.44 -29.19
CA ASP A 338 17.97 15.88 -28.43
C ASP A 338 17.61 17.07 -27.54
N PHE A 339 17.70 16.90 -26.24
CA PHE A 339 17.47 17.95 -25.24
C PHE A 339 18.76 18.63 -24.75
N THR A 340 19.94 18.26 -25.25
CA THR A 340 21.26 18.71 -24.73
C THR A 340 21.39 20.23 -24.63
N ASN A 341 20.82 20.97 -25.58
CA ASN A 341 20.93 22.42 -25.64
C ASN A 341 19.58 23.15 -25.51
N VAL A 342 18.53 22.44 -25.09
CA VAL A 342 17.19 23.01 -24.91
C VAL A 342 17.16 23.80 -23.62
N THR A 343 17.07 25.13 -23.73
CA THR A 343 16.96 26.07 -22.60
C THR A 343 15.64 26.85 -22.63
N ASP A 344 14.91 26.79 -23.73
CA ASP A 344 13.60 27.42 -23.88
C ASP A 344 12.46 26.43 -23.61
N LEU A 345 11.53 26.83 -22.76
CA LEU A 345 10.39 25.95 -22.36
C LEU A 345 9.46 25.65 -23.54
N GLU A 346 9.24 26.60 -24.43
CA GLU A 346 8.40 26.41 -25.61
C GLU A 346 9.02 25.43 -26.61
N GLU A 347 10.36 25.45 -26.74
CA GLU A 347 11.08 24.43 -27.51
C GLU A 347 10.91 23.03 -26.90
N ALA A 348 11.06 22.90 -25.58
CA ALA A 348 10.83 21.63 -24.89
C ALA A 348 9.40 21.11 -25.08
N ARG A 349 8.40 21.98 -24.96
CA ARG A 349 6.98 21.67 -25.23
C ARG A 349 6.74 21.25 -26.68
N ALA A 350 7.38 21.91 -27.63
CA ALA A 350 7.28 21.55 -29.04
C ALA A 350 7.85 20.15 -29.30
N ILE A 351 8.99 19.80 -28.69
CA ILE A 351 9.56 18.44 -28.78
C ILE A 351 8.61 17.41 -28.18
N ALA A 352 8.08 17.64 -26.98
CA ALA A 352 7.13 16.72 -26.33
C ALA A 352 5.88 16.53 -27.21
N LYS A 353 5.35 17.58 -27.79
CA LYS A 353 4.22 17.53 -28.73
C LYS A 353 4.55 16.72 -29.98
N GLU A 354 5.73 16.88 -30.57
CA GLU A 354 6.16 16.08 -31.72
C GLU A 354 6.29 14.58 -31.37
N LEU A 355 6.71 14.29 -30.14
CA LEU A 355 6.79 12.94 -29.59
C LEU A 355 5.41 12.41 -29.12
N ASN A 356 4.37 13.23 -29.14
CA ASN A 356 3.05 12.92 -28.63
C ASN A 356 3.05 12.49 -27.15
N VAL A 357 3.96 13.10 -26.35
CA VAL A 357 4.03 12.90 -24.89
C VAL A 357 3.09 13.89 -24.20
N ALA A 358 2.27 13.37 -23.29
CA ALA A 358 1.37 14.18 -22.48
C ALA A 358 2.18 15.00 -21.45
N ILE A 359 1.94 16.30 -21.39
CA ILE A 359 2.59 17.21 -20.44
C ILE A 359 1.55 18.12 -19.79
N GLU A 360 1.75 18.49 -18.55
CA GLU A 360 0.90 19.45 -17.85
C GLU A 360 1.38 20.90 -18.10
N PRO A 361 0.49 21.89 -17.98
CA PRO A 361 0.88 23.31 -18.14
C PRO A 361 1.94 23.79 -17.15
N THR A 362 2.03 23.15 -15.99
CA THR A 362 2.95 23.44 -14.90
C THR A 362 4.35 22.84 -15.08
N PHE A 363 4.53 21.93 -16.06
CA PHE A 363 5.82 21.27 -16.26
C PHE A 363 6.88 22.26 -16.77
N GLY A 364 8.02 22.28 -16.09
CA GLY A 364 9.24 22.87 -16.59
C GLY A 364 9.99 21.90 -17.52
N ILE A 365 11.16 22.33 -18.00
CA ILE A 365 11.98 21.55 -18.95
C ILE A 365 12.36 20.20 -18.37
N GLY A 366 12.70 20.14 -17.09
CA GLY A 366 13.12 18.91 -16.41
C GLY A 366 11.99 17.88 -16.33
N LYS A 367 10.78 18.28 -15.95
CA LYS A 367 9.60 17.42 -15.92
C LYS A 367 9.22 16.93 -17.33
N ILE A 368 9.41 17.77 -18.37
CA ILE A 368 9.18 17.37 -19.77
C ILE A 368 10.20 16.32 -20.23
N ILE A 369 11.48 16.47 -19.90
CA ILE A 369 12.52 15.47 -20.21
C ILE A 369 12.18 14.13 -19.53
N ASN A 370 11.77 14.19 -18.27
CA ASN A 370 11.36 12.99 -17.52
C ASN A 370 10.15 12.29 -18.15
N ALA A 371 9.12 13.04 -18.52
CA ALA A 371 7.95 12.47 -19.22
C ALA A 371 8.33 11.81 -20.56
N CYS A 372 9.27 12.41 -21.31
CA CYS A 372 9.81 11.79 -22.53
C CYS A 372 10.63 10.51 -22.23
N PHE A 373 11.34 10.49 -21.11
CA PHE A 373 12.08 9.31 -20.66
C PHE A 373 11.13 8.17 -20.28
N GLU A 374 10.12 8.42 -19.48
CA GLU A 374 9.11 7.43 -19.07
C GLU A 374 8.42 6.80 -20.29
N GLU A 375 8.01 7.61 -21.27
CA GLU A 375 7.29 7.13 -22.45
C GLU A 375 8.17 6.35 -23.45
N TYR A 376 9.42 6.80 -23.67
CA TYR A 376 10.24 6.29 -24.77
C TYR A 376 11.38 5.35 -24.35
N VAL A 377 11.83 5.42 -23.11
CA VAL A 377 13.08 4.77 -22.67
C VAL A 377 12.82 3.66 -21.66
N GLU A 378 12.06 3.95 -20.61
CA GLU A 378 11.94 3.08 -19.42
C GLU A 378 11.67 1.62 -19.77
N ASP A 379 10.59 1.33 -20.50
CA ASP A 379 10.18 -0.02 -20.88
C ASP A 379 11.18 -0.76 -21.80
N LYS A 380 12.17 -0.06 -22.37
CA LYS A 380 13.19 -0.63 -23.26
C LYS A 380 14.48 -0.99 -22.54
N LEU A 381 14.63 -0.64 -21.27
CA LEU A 381 15.80 -0.94 -20.46
C LEU A 381 15.73 -2.37 -19.91
N ILE A 382 16.00 -3.35 -20.77
CA ILE A 382 15.88 -4.78 -20.42
C ILE A 382 17.04 -5.25 -19.55
N GLN A 383 18.29 -4.98 -20.01
CA GLN A 383 19.49 -5.32 -19.24
C GLN A 383 19.80 -4.26 -18.19
N PRO A 384 20.48 -4.62 -17.10
CA PRO A 384 20.82 -3.67 -16.03
C PRO A 384 21.49 -2.40 -16.58
N THR A 385 20.86 -1.27 -16.32
CA THR A 385 21.29 0.03 -16.85
C THR A 385 21.10 1.12 -15.81
N PHE A 386 22.14 1.91 -15.58
CA PHE A 386 22.05 3.16 -14.80
C PHE A 386 21.69 4.32 -15.71
N ILE A 387 20.65 5.04 -15.34
CA ILE A 387 20.30 6.35 -15.90
C ILE A 387 20.85 7.42 -14.96
N THR A 388 21.67 8.33 -15.47
CA THR A 388 22.34 9.37 -14.67
C THR A 388 21.94 10.76 -15.12
N GLY A 389 22.26 11.80 -14.33
CA GLY A 389 22.05 13.18 -14.71
C GLY A 389 20.57 13.58 -14.79
N HIS A 390 19.81 13.20 -13.79
CA HIS A 390 18.41 13.57 -13.66
C HIS A 390 18.25 15.08 -13.49
N PRO A 391 17.19 15.70 -14.07
CA PRO A 391 16.93 17.13 -13.91
C PRO A 391 16.80 17.56 -12.44
N LYS A 392 17.34 18.73 -12.13
CA LYS A 392 17.24 19.36 -10.81
C LYS A 392 15.78 19.54 -10.36
N GLU A 393 14.89 19.84 -11.31
CA GLU A 393 13.47 20.08 -11.06
C GLU A 393 12.75 18.90 -10.39
N ILE A 394 13.18 17.66 -10.69
CA ILE A 394 12.60 16.42 -10.14
C ILE A 394 13.50 15.77 -9.06
N SER A 395 14.50 16.49 -8.56
CA SER A 395 15.52 15.93 -7.66
C SER A 395 15.78 16.85 -6.45
N PRO A 396 14.78 17.08 -5.57
CA PRO A 396 14.85 18.13 -4.55
C PRO A 396 15.89 17.86 -3.46
N LEU A 397 16.38 16.63 -3.28
CA LEU A 397 17.34 16.24 -2.24
C LEU A 397 18.74 15.90 -2.78
N ALA A 398 18.89 15.88 -4.12
CA ALA A 398 20.14 15.55 -4.78
C ALA A 398 20.97 16.79 -5.08
N LYS A 399 22.30 16.66 -4.96
CA LYS A 399 23.25 17.73 -5.24
C LYS A 399 23.29 18.07 -6.73
N SER A 400 23.27 19.37 -7.07
CA SER A 400 23.45 19.81 -8.45
C SER A 400 24.83 19.45 -8.98
N ASN A 401 24.90 19.04 -10.25
CA ASN A 401 26.16 18.76 -10.90
C ASN A 401 26.97 20.06 -11.08
N PRO A 402 28.27 20.09 -10.73
CA PRO A 402 29.08 21.32 -10.80
C PRO A 402 29.31 21.84 -12.22
N ASP A 403 29.30 20.97 -13.23
CA ASP A 403 29.52 21.32 -14.62
C ASP A 403 28.24 21.74 -15.35
N ASN A 404 27.07 21.24 -14.86
CA ASN A 404 25.74 21.60 -15.38
C ASN A 404 24.74 21.69 -14.22
N PRO A 405 24.46 22.89 -13.67
CA PRO A 405 23.58 23.06 -12.51
C PRO A 405 22.11 22.68 -12.74
N GLU A 406 21.65 22.49 -13.97
CA GLU A 406 20.28 22.10 -14.31
C GLU A 406 20.03 20.59 -14.11
N ILE A 407 21.09 19.81 -13.97
CA ILE A 407 21.02 18.38 -13.64
C ILE A 407 21.65 18.12 -12.28
N THR A 408 21.38 16.92 -11.75
CA THR A 408 21.90 16.48 -10.46
C THR A 408 22.81 15.27 -10.61
N ASP A 409 23.72 15.08 -9.65
CA ASP A 409 24.51 13.87 -9.48
C ASP A 409 23.64 12.75 -8.89
N ARG A 410 22.62 12.32 -9.66
CA ARG A 410 21.62 11.30 -9.33
C ARG A 410 21.64 10.22 -10.39
N PHE A 411 21.36 9.01 -9.96
CA PHE A 411 21.11 7.87 -10.84
C PHE A 411 19.90 7.07 -10.38
N GLU A 412 19.29 6.38 -11.33
CA GLU A 412 18.37 5.29 -11.10
C GLU A 412 18.86 4.07 -11.88
N ALA A 413 18.70 2.88 -11.29
CA ALA A 413 19.03 1.65 -12.00
C ALA A 413 17.75 0.93 -12.45
N TYR A 414 17.75 0.51 -13.68
CA TYR A 414 16.64 -0.19 -14.34
C TYR A 414 17.03 -1.60 -14.73
N ILE A 415 16.13 -2.55 -14.50
CA ILE A 415 16.17 -3.93 -15.01
C ILE A 415 14.78 -4.26 -15.52
N TYR A 416 14.69 -4.76 -16.76
CA TYR A 416 13.42 -5.17 -17.37
C TYR A 416 12.34 -4.05 -17.33
N GLY A 417 12.74 -2.82 -17.68
CA GLY A 417 11.85 -1.66 -17.66
C GLY A 417 11.31 -1.31 -16.28
N ARG A 418 12.05 -1.61 -15.23
CA ARG A 418 11.64 -1.31 -13.84
C ARG A 418 12.80 -0.75 -13.06
N GLU A 419 12.59 0.39 -12.43
CA GLU A 419 13.52 0.94 -11.45
C GLU A 419 13.69 -0.01 -10.28
N ILE A 420 14.93 -0.35 -9.92
CA ILE A 420 15.26 -1.19 -8.76
C ILE A 420 15.89 -0.40 -7.62
N CYS A 421 16.54 0.71 -7.95
CA CYS A 421 17.15 1.59 -6.96
C CYS A 421 17.25 3.02 -7.48
N ASN A 422 17.35 3.95 -6.53
CA ASN A 422 17.60 5.37 -6.73
C ASN A 422 18.71 5.81 -5.79
N GLY A 423 19.69 6.57 -6.29
CA GLY A 423 20.78 7.06 -5.47
C GLY A 423 21.39 8.35 -6.02
N PHE A 424 22.04 9.10 -5.15
CA PHE A 424 22.62 10.39 -5.53
C PHE A 424 23.72 10.84 -4.58
N THR A 425 24.47 11.85 -5.01
CA THR A 425 25.25 12.68 -4.09
C THR A 425 24.28 13.59 -3.35
N GLU A 426 24.33 13.53 -2.03
CA GLU A 426 23.40 14.24 -1.16
C GLU A 426 23.59 15.77 -1.25
N LEU A 427 22.48 16.49 -1.32
CA LEU A 427 22.52 17.93 -1.18
C LEU A 427 22.92 18.29 0.24
N ASN A 428 24.08 18.92 0.40
CA ASN A 428 24.64 19.28 1.70
C ASN A 428 24.79 20.80 1.92
N ASP A 429 24.20 21.60 1.01
CA ASP A 429 24.07 23.05 1.17
C ASP A 429 22.71 23.36 1.82
N PRO A 430 22.68 23.85 3.07
CA PRO A 430 21.43 24.14 3.78
C PRO A 430 20.63 25.27 3.13
N ILE A 431 21.28 26.20 2.42
CA ILE A 431 20.61 27.33 1.77
C ILE A 431 19.86 26.82 0.53
N ASP A 432 20.54 26.09 -0.37
CA ASP A 432 19.90 25.47 -1.55
C ASP A 432 18.80 24.49 -1.11
N GLN A 433 19.01 23.71 -0.03
CA GLN A 433 18.00 22.77 0.48
C GLN A 433 16.74 23.50 0.96
N ARG A 434 16.89 24.60 1.70
CA ARG A 434 15.76 25.42 2.16
C ARG A 434 14.98 26.00 0.97
N GLU A 435 15.67 26.52 -0.03
CA GLU A 435 15.03 27.06 -1.24
C GLU A 435 14.22 26.01 -1.98
N ARG A 436 14.77 24.78 -2.12
CA ARG A 436 14.05 23.68 -2.76
C ARG A 436 12.85 23.22 -1.95
N PHE A 437 12.94 23.16 -0.62
CA PHE A 437 11.78 22.84 0.22
C PHE A 437 10.70 23.92 0.14
N LEU A 438 11.05 25.18 0.10
CA LEU A 438 10.07 26.26 -0.09
C LEU A 438 9.31 26.10 -1.41
N LYS A 439 10.03 25.75 -2.50
CA LYS A 439 9.39 25.44 -3.79
C LYS A 439 8.46 24.24 -3.70
N GLN A 440 8.87 23.18 -3.01
CA GLN A 440 8.01 22.00 -2.78
C GLN A 440 6.74 22.34 -1.96
N VAL A 441 6.86 23.24 -0.98
CA VAL A 441 5.71 23.75 -0.22
C VAL A 441 4.75 24.54 -1.12
N GLU A 442 5.28 25.34 -2.05
CA GLU A 442 4.46 26.04 -3.06
C GLU A 442 3.77 25.06 -4.01
N GLU A 443 4.48 24.03 -4.49
CA GLU A 443 3.90 22.98 -5.33
C GLU A 443 2.78 22.24 -4.59
N ARG A 444 2.99 21.94 -3.30
CA ARG A 444 1.98 21.33 -2.43
C ARG A 444 0.75 22.24 -2.23
N ALA A 445 0.95 23.54 -2.04
CA ALA A 445 -0.14 24.52 -1.94
C ALA A 445 -0.93 24.65 -3.26
N ASN A 446 -0.30 24.32 -4.39
CA ASN A 446 -0.93 24.29 -5.71
C ASN A 446 -1.55 22.91 -6.07
N GLY A 447 -1.63 21.97 -5.10
CA GLY A 447 -2.34 20.70 -5.24
C GLY A 447 -1.45 19.46 -5.45
N ASP A 448 -0.13 19.58 -5.45
CA ASP A 448 0.77 18.43 -5.50
C ASP A 448 0.91 17.79 -4.10
N GLU A 449 0.05 16.81 -3.79
CA GLU A 449 0.03 16.11 -2.49
C GLU A 449 1.27 15.24 -2.25
N GLU A 450 2.09 14.99 -3.27
CA GLU A 450 3.32 14.20 -3.19
C GLU A 450 4.55 15.05 -2.89
N ALA A 451 4.47 16.37 -3.09
CA ALA A 451 5.54 17.29 -2.78
C ALA A 451 5.90 17.29 -1.30
N ASN A 452 7.18 17.43 -0.97
CA ASN A 452 7.69 17.39 0.40
C ASN A 452 7.14 18.54 1.25
N MET A 453 7.01 18.28 2.55
CA MET A 453 6.74 19.30 3.57
C MET A 453 8.06 19.98 3.98
N MET A 454 7.97 21.20 4.55
CA MET A 454 9.12 21.83 5.18
C MET A 454 9.52 21.08 6.45
N ASP A 455 10.77 20.63 6.52
CA ASP A 455 11.38 20.06 7.72
C ASP A 455 12.50 20.99 8.21
N GLU A 456 12.13 21.95 9.07
CA GLU A 456 13.06 22.93 9.63
C GLU A 456 14.16 22.26 10.46
N ASP A 457 13.86 21.18 11.18
CA ASP A 457 14.85 20.45 11.99
C ASP A 457 15.88 19.75 11.10
N PHE A 458 15.47 19.26 9.93
CA PHE A 458 16.42 18.72 8.96
C PHE A 458 17.33 19.80 8.37
N VAL A 459 16.77 20.96 8.00
CA VAL A 459 17.58 22.09 7.51
C VAL A 459 18.56 22.55 8.60
N ASN A 460 18.11 22.69 9.84
CA ASN A 460 18.98 22.99 10.99
C ASN A 460 20.10 21.95 11.13
N ALA A 461 19.80 20.66 10.95
CA ALA A 461 20.85 19.63 10.99
C ALA A 461 21.90 19.84 9.90
N LEU A 462 21.50 20.21 8.67
CA LEU A 462 22.44 20.53 7.59
C LEU A 462 23.30 21.75 7.93
N GLU A 463 22.81 22.72 8.68
CA GLU A 463 23.57 23.90 9.12
C GLU A 463 24.70 23.54 10.09
N TYR A 464 24.61 22.40 10.80
CA TYR A 464 25.73 21.85 11.57
C TYR A 464 26.80 21.19 10.69
N GLY A 465 26.50 20.94 9.43
CA GLY A 465 27.43 20.43 8.42
C GLY A 465 27.23 18.97 8.09
N LEU A 466 26.52 18.69 6.99
CA LEU A 466 26.51 17.36 6.37
C LEU A 466 27.79 17.21 5.54
N PRO A 467 28.69 16.24 5.81
CA PRO A 467 29.84 15.98 4.95
C PRO A 467 29.37 15.57 3.54
N PRO A 468 30.24 15.62 2.51
CA PRO A 468 29.93 15.00 1.22
C PRO A 468 29.44 13.57 1.45
N THR A 469 28.26 13.24 0.98
CA THR A 469 27.59 11.95 1.31
C THR A 469 26.97 11.38 0.03
N GLY A 470 27.16 10.07 -0.18
CA GLY A 470 26.42 9.30 -1.16
C GLY A 470 25.25 8.59 -0.47
N GLY A 471 24.07 8.66 -1.08
CA GLY A 471 22.86 7.99 -0.63
C GLY A 471 22.30 7.04 -1.69
N LEU A 472 21.67 5.95 -1.25
CA LEU A 472 21.15 4.89 -2.10
C LEU A 472 19.93 4.22 -1.46
N GLY A 473 18.82 4.13 -2.20
CA GLY A 473 17.66 3.33 -1.84
C GLY A 473 17.48 2.16 -2.80
N ILE A 474 17.37 0.91 -2.29
CA ILE A 474 17.11 -0.29 -3.10
C ILE A 474 15.75 -0.89 -2.69
N GLY A 475 14.87 -1.08 -3.67
CA GLY A 475 13.59 -1.76 -3.49
C GLY A 475 13.79 -3.27 -3.30
N ILE A 476 13.73 -3.75 -2.06
CA ILE A 476 13.94 -5.18 -1.74
C ILE A 476 12.88 -6.07 -2.38
N ASP A 477 11.62 -5.64 -2.41
CA ASP A 477 10.56 -6.43 -3.04
C ASP A 477 10.81 -6.62 -4.54
N ARG A 478 11.24 -5.57 -5.25
CA ARG A 478 11.62 -5.65 -6.67
C ARG A 478 12.83 -6.54 -6.89
N LEU A 479 13.87 -6.43 -6.07
CA LEU A 479 15.03 -7.32 -6.13
C LEU A 479 14.63 -8.80 -5.94
N VAL A 480 13.72 -9.08 -5.00
CA VAL A 480 13.19 -10.43 -4.79
C VAL A 480 12.39 -10.90 -6.01
N MET A 481 11.56 -10.03 -6.61
CA MET A 481 10.80 -10.38 -7.82
C MET A 481 11.73 -10.84 -8.95
N PHE A 482 12.80 -10.11 -9.23
CA PHE A 482 13.77 -10.50 -10.27
C PHE A 482 14.49 -11.81 -9.95
N LEU A 483 14.97 -11.98 -8.72
CA LEU A 483 15.74 -13.16 -8.31
C LEU A 483 14.86 -14.42 -8.10
N THR A 484 13.55 -14.31 -8.15
CA THR A 484 12.61 -15.44 -7.99
C THR A 484 11.66 -15.63 -9.16
N ASP A 485 11.86 -14.90 -10.27
CA ASP A 485 10.98 -14.89 -11.43
C ASP A 485 9.50 -14.66 -11.05
N SER A 486 9.25 -13.67 -10.22
CA SER A 486 7.92 -13.31 -9.74
C SER A 486 7.43 -12.07 -10.46
N SER A 487 6.36 -12.18 -11.26
CA SER A 487 5.85 -11.09 -12.11
C SER A 487 5.12 -9.99 -11.35
N THR A 488 4.63 -10.29 -10.15
CA THR A 488 3.88 -9.33 -9.32
C THR A 488 4.44 -9.24 -7.90
N ILE A 489 4.42 -8.03 -7.33
CA ILE A 489 4.85 -7.77 -5.95
C ILE A 489 4.06 -8.63 -4.93
N ARG A 490 2.82 -9.01 -5.25
CA ARG A 490 1.98 -9.85 -4.39
C ARG A 490 2.52 -11.28 -4.25
N ASP A 491 3.29 -11.77 -5.21
CA ASP A 491 3.91 -13.09 -5.15
C ASP A 491 5.03 -13.15 -4.11
N VAL A 492 5.70 -12.03 -3.86
CA VAL A 492 6.83 -11.92 -2.94
C VAL A 492 6.45 -11.36 -1.56
N LEU A 493 5.19 -11.00 -1.34
CA LEU A 493 4.62 -10.61 -0.06
C LEU A 493 3.80 -11.74 0.54
N PHE A 494 4.01 -12.07 1.83
CA PHE A 494 3.20 -13.10 2.49
C PHE A 494 1.72 -12.74 2.51
N PHE A 495 1.40 -11.52 2.90
CA PHE A 495 0.04 -11.01 3.03
C PHE A 495 -0.05 -9.64 2.32
N PRO A 496 -0.21 -9.61 0.99
CA PRO A 496 -0.36 -8.37 0.27
C PRO A 496 -1.70 -7.70 0.61
N THR A 497 -1.74 -6.37 0.52
CA THR A 497 -2.99 -5.63 0.65
C THR A 497 -3.92 -5.97 -0.50
N MET A 498 -5.15 -6.40 -0.18
CA MET A 498 -6.14 -6.82 -1.15
C MET A 498 -7.39 -5.95 -1.07
N LYS A 499 -8.00 -5.66 -2.22
CA LYS A 499 -9.32 -5.00 -2.24
C LYS A 499 -10.36 -5.90 -1.56
N PRO A 500 -11.28 -5.34 -0.75
CA PRO A 500 -12.37 -6.12 -0.16
C PRO A 500 -13.22 -6.81 -1.24
N LEU A 501 -13.69 -8.02 -0.96
CA LEU A 501 -14.63 -8.70 -1.84
C LEU A 501 -16.00 -8.01 -1.78
N LYS A 502 -16.75 -8.06 -2.88
CA LYS A 502 -18.14 -7.54 -2.89
C LYS A 502 -18.96 -8.34 -1.87
N GLY A 503 -19.47 -7.63 -0.85
CA GLY A 503 -20.29 -8.24 0.23
C GLY A 503 -19.51 -8.68 1.47
N GLU A 504 -18.19 -8.59 1.49
CA GLU A 504 -17.45 -8.61 2.76
C GLU A 504 -17.77 -7.32 3.51
N ALA A 505 -18.25 -7.47 4.75
CA ALA A 505 -18.31 -6.32 5.65
C ALA A 505 -16.89 -5.75 5.77
N HIS A 506 -16.73 -4.48 5.42
CA HIS A 506 -15.49 -3.78 5.78
C HIS A 506 -15.27 -4.03 7.28
N PRO A 507 -14.08 -4.45 7.72
CA PRO A 507 -13.81 -4.51 9.14
C PRO A 507 -14.13 -3.14 9.70
N VAL A 508 -15.20 -3.09 10.46
CA VAL A 508 -15.79 -1.97 11.18
C VAL A 508 -15.34 -0.63 10.62
N ALA A 509 -16.22 0.02 9.83
CA ALA A 509 -16.10 1.46 9.68
C ALA A 509 -15.80 2.00 11.10
N LEU A 510 -14.65 2.64 11.27
CA LEU A 510 -14.34 3.32 12.52
C LEU A 510 -15.61 4.03 12.96
N PRO A 511 -16.06 3.90 14.23
CA PRO A 511 -17.20 4.62 14.73
C PRO A 511 -17.11 6.06 14.21
N GLU A 512 -18.23 6.65 13.83
CA GLU A 512 -18.23 8.02 13.27
C GLU A 512 -17.42 9.00 14.13
N GLN A 513 -17.39 8.78 15.43
CA GLN A 513 -16.57 9.50 16.38
C GLN A 513 -15.06 9.34 16.12
N ILE A 514 -14.58 8.12 15.82
CA ILE A 514 -13.17 7.89 15.45
C ILE A 514 -12.90 8.29 13.99
N ARG A 515 -13.91 8.25 13.11
CA ARG A 515 -13.81 8.83 11.77
C ARG A 515 -13.73 10.35 11.80
N ALA A 516 -14.39 10.98 12.73
CA ALA A 516 -14.29 12.43 12.97
C ALA A 516 -12.97 12.80 13.67
N GLU A 517 -12.41 11.88 14.48
CA GLU A 517 -11.12 12.09 15.19
C GLU A 517 -9.91 11.65 14.35
N VAL A 518 -10.07 10.73 13.40
CA VAL A 518 -9.03 10.23 12.45
C VAL A 518 -9.26 10.75 11.03
N ALA A 519 -10.45 11.26 10.73
CA ALA A 519 -10.54 12.16 9.58
C ALA A 519 -9.47 13.24 9.82
N PRO A 520 -8.64 13.57 8.82
CA PRO A 520 -7.81 14.75 8.93
C PRO A 520 -8.74 15.80 9.53
N VAL A 521 -8.34 16.38 10.67
CA VAL A 521 -8.89 17.68 11.10
C VAL A 521 -8.94 18.40 9.78
N ALA A 522 -10.16 18.59 9.28
CA ALA A 522 -10.33 19.06 7.94
C ALA A 522 -9.25 20.09 7.81
N GLN A 523 -8.21 19.77 7.04
CA GLN A 523 -7.35 20.82 6.58
C GLN A 523 -8.37 21.89 6.31
N GLU A 524 -8.25 23.03 6.96
CA GLU A 524 -8.97 24.21 6.51
C GLU A 524 -9.03 24.00 5.04
N ALA A 525 -10.21 23.75 4.52
CA ALA A 525 -10.36 23.12 3.25
C ALA A 525 -9.27 23.70 2.34
N VAL A 526 -8.21 22.92 2.06
CA VAL A 526 -7.51 23.12 0.80
C VAL A 526 -8.64 22.85 -0.14
N GLU A 527 -9.24 23.90 -0.61
CA GLU A 527 -10.22 23.90 -1.65
C GLU A 527 -9.73 22.84 -2.60
N ALA A 528 -10.53 21.77 -2.75
CA ALA A 528 -10.39 20.90 -3.90
C ALA A 528 -10.10 21.85 -5.03
N ALA A 529 -8.98 21.67 -5.72
CA ALA A 529 -8.54 22.55 -6.79
C ALA A 529 -9.81 22.92 -7.53
N PRO A 530 -10.24 24.17 -7.54
CA PRO A 530 -11.63 24.52 -7.79
C PRO A 530 -12.00 23.74 -9.03
N GLU A 531 -13.00 22.87 -8.88
CA GLU A 531 -13.63 22.25 -10.03
C GLU A 531 -13.81 23.42 -10.98
N VAL A 532 -13.12 23.43 -12.12
CA VAL A 532 -13.16 24.59 -13.02
C VAL A 532 -14.58 24.60 -13.54
N ILE A 533 -15.47 25.20 -12.71
CA ILE A 533 -16.86 25.33 -13.04
C ILE A 533 -16.87 26.31 -14.20
N ASP A 534 -17.24 25.83 -15.36
CA ASP A 534 -17.38 26.65 -16.55
C ASP A 534 -18.61 27.55 -16.38
N PHE A 535 -18.36 28.78 -16.01
CA PHE A 535 -19.39 29.81 -15.89
C PHE A 535 -19.68 30.53 -17.22
N SER A 536 -19.20 30.05 -18.38
CA SER A 536 -19.41 30.70 -19.68
C SER A 536 -20.89 30.86 -20.08
N ASN A 537 -21.76 30.00 -19.54
CA ASN A 537 -23.21 30.01 -19.78
C ASN A 537 -24.02 30.53 -18.59
N VAL A 538 -23.37 31.19 -17.60
CA VAL A 538 -24.01 31.70 -16.41
C VAL A 538 -24.28 33.19 -16.58
N GLU A 539 -25.55 33.59 -16.42
CA GLU A 539 -25.97 34.99 -16.35
C GLU A 539 -26.22 35.39 -14.91
N ILE A 540 -25.56 36.47 -14.46
CA ILE A 540 -25.78 37.07 -13.14
C ILE A 540 -26.40 38.44 -13.28
N GLU A 541 -27.23 38.83 -12.29
CA GLU A 541 -27.81 40.17 -12.27
C GLU A 541 -26.70 41.26 -12.19
N PRO A 542 -26.81 42.36 -12.96
CA PRO A 542 -25.85 43.41 -12.92
C PRO A 542 -25.83 44.11 -11.54
N LEU A 543 -24.66 44.59 -11.15
CA LEU A 543 -24.53 45.37 -9.91
C LEU A 543 -25.41 46.61 -9.95
N PHE A 544 -26.00 46.98 -8.82
CA PHE A 544 -26.72 48.26 -8.66
C PHE A 544 -25.74 49.43 -8.89
N ALA A 545 -26.23 50.44 -9.61
CA ALA A 545 -25.44 51.65 -9.85
C ALA A 545 -25.43 52.60 -8.62
N ASP A 546 -26.47 52.51 -7.78
CA ASP A 546 -26.65 53.36 -6.61
C ASP A 546 -25.94 52.77 -5.39
N PHE A 547 -25.25 53.60 -4.63
CA PHE A 547 -24.56 53.20 -3.40
C PHE A 547 -25.53 53.24 -2.21
N VAL A 548 -25.42 52.26 -1.31
CA VAL A 548 -26.04 52.25 0.01
C VAL A 548 -25.04 52.84 1.01
N ASP A 549 -25.45 53.87 1.75
CA ASP A 549 -24.60 54.43 2.81
C ASP A 549 -24.48 53.46 3.98
N PHE A 550 -23.37 53.59 4.72
CA PHE A 550 -23.07 52.70 5.84
C PHE A 550 -24.12 52.75 6.96
N ASP A 551 -24.71 53.92 7.23
CA ASP A 551 -25.72 54.07 8.27
C ASP A 551 -27.02 53.33 7.92
N THR A 552 -27.37 53.26 6.66
CA THR A 552 -28.48 52.46 6.15
C THR A 552 -28.19 50.99 6.22
N PHE A 553 -27.01 50.55 5.75
CA PHE A 553 -26.58 49.16 5.79
C PHE A 553 -26.47 48.61 7.20
N SER A 554 -25.89 49.39 8.15
CA SER A 554 -25.67 49.02 9.55
C SER A 554 -26.96 48.78 10.34
N LYS A 555 -28.12 49.23 9.85
CA LYS A 555 -29.43 48.94 10.42
C LYS A 555 -29.91 47.51 10.14
N SER A 556 -29.30 46.81 9.23
CA SER A 556 -29.63 45.41 8.93
C SER A 556 -28.97 44.46 9.93
N ASP A 557 -29.74 43.56 10.52
CA ASP A 557 -29.23 42.59 11.50
C ASP A 557 -29.18 41.19 10.84
N PHE A 558 -27.99 40.82 10.36
CA PHE A 558 -27.71 39.51 9.78
C PHE A 558 -27.23 38.57 10.87
N ARG A 559 -27.85 37.37 10.97
CA ARG A 559 -27.54 36.36 11.96
C ARG A 559 -27.37 34.99 11.34
N ALA A 560 -26.48 34.18 11.93
CA ALA A 560 -26.48 32.74 11.75
C ALA A 560 -27.72 32.15 12.43
N VAL A 561 -28.51 31.35 11.72
CA VAL A 561 -29.73 30.74 12.25
C VAL A 561 -29.70 29.23 11.99
N LYS A 562 -30.03 28.43 13.01
CA LYS A 562 -30.00 26.96 12.86
C LYS A 562 -31.39 26.43 12.58
N VAL A 563 -31.54 25.61 11.56
CA VAL A 563 -32.81 24.98 11.17
C VAL A 563 -33.16 23.86 12.16
N LYS A 564 -34.19 24.08 12.95
CA LYS A 564 -34.77 23.09 13.87
C LYS A 564 -35.80 22.21 13.18
N ASP A 565 -36.62 22.83 12.33
CA ASP A 565 -37.64 22.15 11.56
C ASP A 565 -37.89 22.88 10.23
N CYS A 566 -38.26 22.13 9.20
CA CYS A 566 -38.62 22.65 7.90
C CYS A 566 -39.78 21.83 7.32
N VAL A 567 -40.86 22.49 6.92
CA VAL A 567 -42.04 21.81 6.37
C VAL A 567 -42.60 22.55 5.15
N ALA A 568 -43.15 21.82 4.23
CA ALA A 568 -43.86 22.41 3.07
C ALA A 568 -45.16 23.09 3.52
N VAL A 569 -45.38 24.33 3.07
CA VAL A 569 -46.61 25.07 3.44
C VAL A 569 -47.84 24.48 2.73
N PRO A 570 -48.88 24.02 3.45
CA PRO A 570 -50.07 23.46 2.83
C PRO A 570 -50.69 24.39 1.77
N LYS A 571 -51.03 23.82 0.61
CA LYS A 571 -51.60 24.55 -0.56
C LYS A 571 -50.65 25.51 -1.28
N SER A 572 -49.36 25.54 -0.93
CA SER A 572 -48.31 26.25 -1.67
C SER A 572 -47.36 25.27 -2.30
N LYS A 573 -47.08 25.43 -3.62
CA LYS A 573 -46.06 24.65 -4.32
C LYS A 573 -44.66 25.30 -4.26
N LYS A 574 -44.54 26.49 -3.62
CA LYS A 574 -43.32 27.29 -3.65
C LYS A 574 -42.76 27.58 -2.27
N LEU A 575 -43.56 27.46 -1.22
CA LEU A 575 -43.17 27.92 0.11
C LEU A 575 -42.74 26.77 1.04
N LEU A 576 -41.61 26.93 1.65
CA LEU A 576 -41.18 26.19 2.83
C LEU A 576 -41.33 27.09 4.09
N GLN A 577 -41.79 26.49 5.19
CA GLN A 577 -41.84 27.11 6.50
C GLN A 577 -40.67 26.57 7.33
N PHE A 578 -39.84 27.47 7.82
CA PHE A 578 -38.72 27.19 8.70
C PHE A 578 -39.04 27.53 10.13
N THR A 579 -38.66 26.64 11.04
CA THR A 579 -38.55 26.92 12.49
C THR A 579 -37.07 26.98 12.82
N LEU A 580 -36.61 28.18 13.19
CA LEU A 580 -35.19 28.51 13.30
C LEU A 580 -34.84 28.89 14.73
N ASP A 581 -33.68 28.41 15.20
CA ASP A 581 -32.99 28.94 16.38
C ASP A 581 -32.14 30.14 15.93
N ASP A 582 -32.39 31.32 16.49
CA ASP A 582 -31.64 32.55 16.25
C ASP A 582 -30.87 33.03 17.49
N GLY A 583 -30.70 32.14 18.48
CA GLY A 583 -29.99 32.42 19.75
C GLY A 583 -30.77 33.25 20.76
N THR A 584 -32.04 33.63 20.47
CA THR A 584 -32.85 34.43 21.40
C THR A 584 -33.59 33.61 22.46
N GLY A 585 -33.56 32.27 22.32
CA GLY A 585 -34.27 31.32 23.19
C GLY A 585 -35.74 31.10 22.78
N THR A 586 -36.21 31.76 21.72
CA THR A 586 -37.53 31.55 21.13
C THR A 586 -37.38 31.24 19.65
N ASP A 587 -38.13 30.24 19.19
CA ASP A 587 -38.04 29.82 17.79
C ASP A 587 -38.60 30.90 16.84
N ARG A 588 -37.85 31.20 15.79
CA ARG A 588 -38.22 32.14 14.75
C ARG A 588 -38.85 31.42 13.55
N THR A 589 -39.96 31.91 13.10
CA THR A 589 -40.60 31.40 11.87
C THR A 589 -40.23 32.27 10.67
N ILE A 590 -39.68 31.66 9.62
CA ILE A 590 -39.45 32.30 8.32
C ILE A 590 -40.09 31.44 7.22
N LEU A 591 -40.78 32.08 6.28
CA LEU A 591 -41.27 31.46 5.06
C LEU A 591 -40.39 31.87 3.89
N SER A 592 -39.94 30.87 3.08
CA SER A 592 -39.11 31.12 1.91
C SER A 592 -39.68 30.42 0.68
N GLY A 593 -39.58 31.06 -0.48
CA GLY A 593 -40.12 30.59 -1.77
C GLY A 593 -39.23 29.59 -2.47
N ILE A 594 -38.58 28.71 -1.80
CA ILE A 594 -37.47 27.87 -2.32
C ILE A 594 -37.83 26.39 -2.47
N HIS A 595 -39.09 26.01 -2.32
CA HIS A 595 -39.52 24.60 -2.43
C HIS A 595 -39.31 23.98 -3.84
N ALA A 596 -39.01 24.80 -4.84
CA ALA A 596 -38.63 24.32 -6.16
C ALA A 596 -37.16 23.88 -6.26
N PHE A 597 -36.33 24.23 -5.27
CA PHE A 597 -34.90 24.04 -5.27
C PHE A 597 -34.42 23.12 -4.14
N TYR A 598 -35.20 22.96 -3.04
CA TYR A 598 -34.84 22.19 -1.87
C TYR A 598 -36.02 21.41 -1.31
N GLU A 599 -35.78 20.17 -0.91
CA GLU A 599 -36.72 19.42 -0.09
C GLU A 599 -36.51 19.71 1.41
N PRO A 600 -37.57 19.69 2.24
CA PRO A 600 -37.48 20.02 3.67
C PRO A 600 -36.41 19.25 4.43
N GLU A 601 -36.25 17.96 4.13
CA GLU A 601 -35.33 17.03 4.82
C GLU A 601 -33.85 17.40 4.61
N GLU A 602 -33.53 18.02 3.47
CA GLU A 602 -32.17 18.43 3.11
C GLU A 602 -31.67 19.61 3.95
N LEU A 603 -32.59 20.34 4.57
CA LEU A 603 -32.33 21.60 5.26
C LEU A 603 -32.28 21.47 6.80
N LEU A 604 -32.72 20.33 7.35
CA LEU A 604 -32.73 20.08 8.78
C LEU A 604 -31.31 20.11 9.37
N GLY A 605 -31.15 20.81 10.47
CA GLY A 605 -29.88 20.90 11.20
C GLY A 605 -28.83 21.82 10.57
N LYS A 606 -29.08 22.39 9.40
CA LYS A 606 -28.15 23.32 8.75
C LYS A 606 -28.14 24.67 9.40
N THR A 607 -27.01 25.37 9.32
CA THR A 607 -26.85 26.75 9.79
C THR A 607 -26.85 27.68 8.58
N LEU A 608 -27.84 28.57 8.53
CA LEU A 608 -28.09 29.46 7.40
C LEU A 608 -27.87 30.93 7.82
N ILE A 609 -27.83 31.83 6.87
CA ILE A 609 -27.79 33.26 7.09
C ILE A 609 -29.21 33.84 6.90
N ALA A 610 -29.67 34.61 7.89
CA ALA A 610 -30.94 35.34 7.83
C ALA A 610 -30.79 36.79 8.22
N ILE A 611 -31.54 37.66 7.58
CA ILE A 611 -31.83 39.01 8.11
C ILE A 611 -33.03 38.90 9.06
N VAL A 612 -32.82 39.24 10.33
CA VAL A 612 -33.77 38.93 11.42
C VAL A 612 -34.60 40.12 11.90
N ASN A 613 -34.24 41.31 11.50
CA ASN A 613 -34.94 42.56 11.91
C ASN A 613 -35.85 43.15 10.82
N LEU A 614 -36.30 42.34 9.90
CA LEU A 614 -37.36 42.75 8.97
C LEU A 614 -38.72 42.75 9.69
N PRO A 615 -39.63 43.70 9.37
CA PRO A 615 -40.97 43.69 9.92
C PRO A 615 -41.72 42.42 9.55
N PRO A 616 -42.46 41.80 10.50
CA PRO A 616 -43.23 40.57 10.23
C PRO A 616 -44.18 40.71 9.05
N ARG A 617 -44.21 39.69 8.19
CA ARG A 617 -45.08 39.65 7.00
C ARG A 617 -45.95 38.41 7.02
N LYS A 618 -47.27 38.59 6.83
CA LYS A 618 -48.21 37.48 6.75
C LYS A 618 -48.26 36.90 5.35
N MET A 619 -47.93 35.59 5.21
CA MET A 619 -48.00 34.85 3.96
C MET A 619 -48.75 33.53 4.19
N MET A 620 -49.79 33.26 3.40
CA MET A 620 -50.66 32.08 3.52
C MET A 620 -51.24 31.87 4.93
N GLY A 621 -51.44 32.96 5.69
CA GLY A 621 -51.95 32.93 7.05
C GLY A 621 -50.90 32.74 8.15
N ILE A 622 -49.64 32.49 7.78
CA ILE A 622 -48.49 32.30 8.69
C ILE A 622 -47.66 33.61 8.70
N GLU A 623 -47.19 34.00 9.85
CA GLU A 623 -46.34 35.17 10.03
C GLU A 623 -44.88 34.84 9.84
N SER A 624 -44.21 35.46 8.85
CA SER A 624 -42.79 35.31 8.56
C SER A 624 -42.01 36.46 9.19
N CYS A 625 -41.04 36.16 10.05
CA CYS A 625 -40.27 37.12 10.87
C CYS A 625 -38.82 37.20 10.41
N GLY A 626 -38.55 37.54 9.15
CA GLY A 626 -37.23 37.65 8.58
C GLY A 626 -37.15 37.09 7.18
N MET A 627 -35.93 36.97 6.64
CA MET A 627 -35.67 36.42 5.30
C MET A 627 -34.37 35.67 5.29
N LEU A 628 -34.34 34.45 4.71
CA LEU A 628 -33.13 33.71 4.44
C LEU A 628 -32.40 34.31 3.26
N LEU A 629 -31.06 34.33 3.31
CA LEU A 629 -30.23 34.80 2.21
C LEU A 629 -29.87 33.66 1.26
N SER A 630 -29.94 33.94 -0.03
CA SER A 630 -29.57 33.03 -1.08
C SER A 630 -28.87 33.77 -2.23
N ALA A 631 -27.96 33.07 -2.90
CA ALA A 631 -27.40 33.51 -4.17
C ALA A 631 -28.27 32.96 -5.31
N VAL A 632 -28.60 33.81 -6.28
CA VAL A 632 -29.41 33.45 -7.46
C VAL A 632 -28.65 33.79 -8.71
N HIS A 633 -28.65 32.87 -9.67
CA HIS A 633 -28.10 33.07 -11.02
C HIS A 633 -28.96 32.30 -12.05
N HIS A 634 -28.70 32.52 -13.33
CA HIS A 634 -29.34 31.77 -14.40
C HIS A 634 -28.30 30.96 -15.16
N GLU A 635 -28.58 29.70 -15.38
CA GLU A 635 -27.77 28.80 -16.17
C GLU A 635 -28.64 28.19 -17.28
N GLU A 636 -28.24 28.35 -18.53
CA GLU A 636 -29.00 27.93 -19.70
C GLU A 636 -30.47 28.45 -19.73
N GLY A 637 -30.68 29.65 -19.15
CA GLY A 637 -32.01 30.28 -19.05
C GLY A 637 -32.90 29.74 -17.91
N ALA A 638 -32.40 28.84 -17.08
CA ALA A 638 -33.07 28.33 -15.87
C ALA A 638 -32.53 29.03 -14.62
N GLU A 639 -33.40 29.45 -13.72
CA GLU A 639 -33.03 30.04 -12.41
C GLU A 639 -32.44 28.95 -11.51
N LYS A 640 -31.28 29.23 -10.93
CA LYS A 640 -30.60 28.43 -9.89
C LYS A 640 -30.53 29.24 -8.61
N LEU A 641 -30.82 28.61 -7.48
CA LEU A 641 -30.82 29.25 -6.18
C LEU A 641 -30.01 28.43 -5.17
N HIS A 642 -29.08 29.08 -4.49
CA HIS A 642 -28.24 28.46 -3.45
C HIS A 642 -28.43 29.23 -2.13
N LEU A 643 -28.90 28.53 -1.08
CA LEU A 643 -28.96 29.09 0.27
C LEU A 643 -27.54 29.32 0.79
N LEU A 644 -27.31 30.51 1.38
CA LEU A 644 -26.03 30.78 2.01
C LEU A 644 -25.95 30.05 3.36
N GLN A 645 -25.03 29.06 3.42
CA GLN A 645 -24.77 28.26 4.60
C GLN A 645 -23.47 28.73 5.25
N VAL A 646 -23.39 28.62 6.58
CA VAL A 646 -22.17 28.88 7.35
C VAL A 646 -21.77 27.63 8.12
N ASP A 647 -20.55 27.60 8.59
CA ASP A 647 -19.99 26.49 9.35
C ASP A 647 -20.91 26.11 10.52
N PRO A 648 -21.25 24.84 10.72
CA PRO A 648 -22.13 24.38 11.81
C PRO A 648 -21.60 24.66 13.22
N HIS A 649 -20.30 24.97 13.37
CA HIS A 649 -19.69 25.38 14.62
C HIS A 649 -20.03 26.85 14.99
N ILE A 650 -20.53 27.64 14.05
CA ILE A 650 -21.00 28.98 14.34
C ILE A 650 -22.30 28.87 15.15
N PRO A 651 -22.35 29.41 16.39
CA PRO A 651 -23.53 29.28 17.21
C PRO A 651 -24.72 30.07 16.64
N ALA A 652 -25.92 29.52 16.82
CA ALA A 652 -27.15 30.25 16.48
C ALA A 652 -27.19 31.63 17.19
N GLY A 653 -27.57 32.67 16.45
CA GLY A 653 -27.58 34.04 16.92
C GLY A 653 -26.26 34.80 16.70
N ALA A 654 -25.20 34.17 16.23
CA ALA A 654 -23.97 34.88 15.89
C ALA A 654 -24.26 35.96 14.84
N LYS A 655 -23.79 37.20 15.11
CA LYS A 655 -23.98 38.32 14.21
C LYS A 655 -22.96 38.34 13.10
N LEU A 656 -23.41 38.58 11.88
CA LEU A 656 -22.54 38.79 10.70
C LEU A 656 -22.38 40.31 10.47
N TYR A 657 -21.18 40.72 10.11
CA TYR A 657 -20.79 42.09 9.87
C TYR A 657 -20.38 42.33 8.42
#